data_c909505c2080585ff890ad97587abfda
#
_entry.id   c909505c2080585ff890ad97587abfda
#
_cell.length_a   1.000
_cell.length_b   1.000
_cell.length_c   1.000
_cell.angle_alpha   90.00
_cell.angle_beta   90.00
_cell.angle_gamma   90.00
#
_symmetry.space_group_name_H-M   'P 1'
#
loop_
_entity.id
_entity.type
_entity.pdbx_description
1 polymer ?
#
loop_
_entity_poly.entity_id
_entity_poly.type
_entity_poly.pdbx_seq_one_letter_code
_entity_poly.pdbx_strand_id
1 'polypeptide(L)'
;MINALSQRTVAKVLFDEHHGEAWSIRPDAAARMRPSHPAAASYAAAAAELTARDFEVVTTTGRPLDEVALSGIDVLVVAHPSDSKWERTVGEEAPVFSPAEIAAVQAFVARGGGLIVLGEEEEDKYGGNLDELLAPFGVRFENTIVFEYDPHDVVPSWIVGEAAPGTAEPSVLHRVEAARFYRAGTLSVDDPGAVVLRTRPAGDPPGAALAAATQYKEGRVVVVADSDLFGDDYLRRRDNRQLWLNLMYWVSLGAFRADATPVVSETVQDPAWRRLREATEVLRLLQEPKGEIDLDRHDVGEVRALVVTMAEAITDLAPRFPHEEAYLAQVVVDLQDWVEAGCGKPDFRRSLDLFRPELHRRDGVENLVVFPLYTPNASPDTHFEALITRTPWPEFVARIERELYDNAKFVPVQLVDGTAGYESECAVLFPETVSVAERPTNHFGAIFCDRESGRFRRATLKGAEALSIDLPPDALALASSPDLALETYILWDMIHDRWHSHGDLPFDPFMIRQRLPCWMYSLEELRVDLATYGTAGELARDGFPFARYVQYAILFDRILRFPITGNRVRNYDGLGGQLLFGYLHEQGVVRWTDNQLLVDWDRVEDAVGELRAQVEELYRHGIDTSRVTYWMAAHDLVSRYVTPNVGSQWREGARVYSDEAEPRAWIDRVLNDEFPLSMFYESLKKKVAS
;
A
#
# COMPACT_ATOMS: atom_id res chain seq x y z
N MET A 1 -22.67 -14.40 16.74
CA MET A 1 -21.58 -13.53 17.20
C MET A 1 -20.76 -13.21 15.96
N ILE A 2 -21.00 -12.06 15.37
CA ILE A 2 -20.19 -11.55 14.25
C ILE A 2 -18.86 -11.18 14.89
N ASN A 3 -17.79 -11.93 14.60
CA ASN A 3 -16.43 -11.49 14.92
C ASN A 3 -16.26 -10.16 14.19
N ALA A 4 -16.17 -9.08 14.96
CA ALA A 4 -15.62 -7.85 14.43
C ALA A 4 -14.25 -8.21 13.86
N LEU A 5 -14.10 -8.14 12.53
CA LEU A 5 -12.79 -8.25 11.91
C LEU A 5 -11.94 -7.16 12.56
N SER A 6 -10.89 -7.58 13.27
CA SER A 6 -9.97 -6.64 13.92
C SER A 6 -9.44 -5.68 12.86
N GLN A 7 -9.35 -4.41 13.21
CA GLN A 7 -8.67 -3.42 12.36
C GLN A 7 -7.33 -4.03 11.95
N ARG A 8 -7.09 -4.15 10.65
CA ARG A 8 -5.81 -4.67 10.15
C ARG A 8 -4.71 -3.72 10.56
N THR A 9 -3.59 -4.26 10.93
CA THR A 9 -2.42 -3.51 11.40
C THR A 9 -1.23 -3.83 10.52
N VAL A 10 -0.22 -2.95 10.53
CA VAL A 10 1.03 -3.18 9.80
C VAL A 10 1.71 -4.45 10.33
N ALA A 11 1.89 -4.51 11.65
CA ALA A 11 2.43 -5.65 12.35
C ALA A 11 2.02 -5.59 13.83
N LYS A 12 2.00 -6.74 14.48
CA LYS A 12 1.75 -6.85 15.93
C LYS A 12 3.06 -6.99 16.68
N VAL A 13 3.34 -6.03 17.54
CA VAL A 13 4.58 -5.90 18.30
C VAL A 13 4.35 -6.25 19.77
N LEU A 14 5.08 -7.24 20.25
CA LEU A 14 5.08 -7.66 21.65
C LEU A 14 6.30 -7.12 22.36
N PHE A 15 6.11 -6.28 23.38
CA PHE A 15 7.17 -5.93 24.33
C PHE A 15 7.19 -6.95 25.46
N ASP A 16 8.35 -7.54 25.67
CA ASP A 16 8.56 -8.38 26.86
C ASP A 16 8.54 -7.50 28.11
N GLU A 17 7.72 -7.86 29.08
CA GLU A 17 7.66 -7.28 30.41
C GLU A 17 7.56 -8.40 31.47
N HIS A 18 8.08 -9.61 31.15
CA HIS A 18 8.10 -10.75 32.04
C HIS A 18 9.47 -10.95 32.69
N HIS A 19 10.56 -10.73 31.96
CA HIS A 19 11.92 -11.05 32.38
C HIS A 19 12.61 -9.94 33.17
N GLY A 20 11.87 -9.15 33.94
CA GLY A 20 12.46 -8.09 34.74
C GLY A 20 13.07 -6.95 33.91
N GLU A 21 12.39 -6.52 32.88
CA GLU A 21 12.86 -5.42 32.04
C GLU A 21 12.95 -4.11 32.82
N ALA A 22 14.02 -3.34 32.55
CA ALA A 22 14.20 -2.00 33.10
C ALA A 22 13.31 -0.94 32.43
N TRP A 23 12.64 -1.30 31.34
CA TRP A 23 11.77 -0.43 30.55
C TRP A 23 10.35 -0.96 30.45
N SER A 24 9.37 -0.05 30.39
CA SER A 24 7.97 -0.40 30.18
C SER A 24 7.31 0.54 29.18
N ILE A 25 6.45 0.00 28.32
CA ILE A 25 5.57 0.82 27.48
C ILE A 25 4.35 1.36 28.25
N ARG A 26 4.15 0.89 29.50
CA ARG A 26 3.03 1.30 30.36
C ARG A 26 3.45 2.44 31.29
N PRO A 27 2.87 3.66 31.13
CA PRO A 27 3.27 4.82 31.95
C PRO A 27 3.10 4.61 33.45
N ASP A 28 2.10 3.83 33.89
CA ASP A 28 1.88 3.52 35.31
C ASP A 28 2.96 2.57 35.86
N ALA A 29 3.47 1.64 35.08
CA ALA A 29 4.58 0.78 35.46
C ALA A 29 5.88 1.60 35.53
N ALA A 30 6.20 2.41 34.56
CA ALA A 30 7.35 3.31 34.57
C ALA A 30 7.33 4.26 35.80
N ALA A 31 6.16 4.82 36.13
CA ALA A 31 6.00 5.67 37.31
C ALA A 31 6.18 4.92 38.65
N ARG A 32 5.85 3.61 38.70
CA ARG A 32 6.18 2.79 39.88
C ARG A 32 7.67 2.49 40.00
N MET A 33 8.34 2.22 38.86
CA MET A 33 9.79 1.98 38.83
C MET A 33 10.59 3.24 39.17
N ARG A 34 10.27 4.37 38.57
CA ARG A 34 11.00 5.65 38.72
C ARG A 34 10.04 6.80 39.07
N PRO A 35 9.50 6.87 40.35
CA PRO A 35 8.49 7.87 40.69
C PRO A 35 8.92 9.32 40.51
N SER A 36 10.23 9.62 40.71
CA SER A 36 10.78 10.97 40.55
C SER A 36 11.05 11.36 39.11
N HIS A 37 11.23 10.38 38.22
CA HIS A 37 11.55 10.60 36.81
C HIS A 37 11.09 9.39 35.97
N PRO A 38 9.79 9.23 35.72
CA PRO A 38 9.24 8.06 35.01
C PRO A 38 9.82 7.86 33.60
N ALA A 39 10.19 8.94 32.92
CA ALA A 39 10.75 8.88 31.57
C ALA A 39 12.04 8.03 31.49
N ALA A 40 12.81 7.92 32.60
CA ALA A 40 14.01 7.09 32.68
C ALA A 40 13.73 5.58 32.84
N ALA A 41 12.50 5.13 32.69
CA ALA A 41 12.07 3.73 32.67
C ALA A 41 10.90 3.52 31.70
N SER A 42 10.68 4.45 30.77
CA SER A 42 9.51 4.49 29.89
C SER A 42 9.88 4.42 28.43
N TYR A 43 9.22 3.50 27.71
CA TYR A 43 9.16 3.40 26.25
C TYR A 43 7.79 3.78 25.70
N ALA A 44 7.00 4.54 26.47
CA ALA A 44 5.65 4.94 26.05
C ALA A 44 5.67 5.78 24.76
N ALA A 45 6.67 6.66 24.60
CA ALA A 45 6.82 7.44 23.38
C ALA A 45 7.21 6.56 22.17
N ALA A 46 8.11 5.59 22.35
CA ALA A 46 8.49 4.65 21.31
C ALA A 46 7.30 3.78 20.85
N ALA A 47 6.49 3.29 21.80
CA ALA A 47 5.25 2.57 21.52
C ALA A 47 4.20 3.45 20.82
N ALA A 48 4.05 4.71 21.24
CA ALA A 48 3.12 5.67 20.62
C ALA A 48 3.51 5.99 19.15
N GLU A 49 4.81 6.08 18.85
CA GLU A 49 5.28 6.26 17.48
C GLU A 49 4.92 5.07 16.57
N LEU A 50 4.91 3.85 17.11
CA LEU A 50 4.48 2.66 16.37
C LEU A 50 2.96 2.66 16.17
N THR A 51 2.20 2.92 17.24
CA THR A 51 0.73 3.00 17.15
C THR A 51 0.28 4.07 16.16
N ALA A 52 0.96 5.22 16.10
CA ALA A 52 0.70 6.27 15.12
C ALA A 52 1.06 5.87 13.67
N ARG A 53 1.60 4.66 13.48
CA ARG A 53 1.96 4.06 12.18
C ARG A 53 1.28 2.72 11.94
N ASP A 54 0.13 2.55 12.58
CA ASP A 54 -0.74 1.40 12.39
C ASP A 54 -0.14 0.06 12.88
N PHE A 55 0.85 0.07 13.79
CA PHE A 55 1.27 -1.12 14.52
C PHE A 55 0.35 -1.37 15.72
N GLU A 56 0.03 -2.63 15.97
CA GLU A 56 -0.60 -3.06 17.23
C GLU A 56 0.49 -3.36 18.25
N VAL A 57 0.50 -2.65 19.39
CA VAL A 57 1.53 -2.79 20.42
C VAL A 57 0.93 -3.40 21.67
N VAL A 58 1.51 -4.50 22.15
CA VAL A 58 1.07 -5.27 23.33
C VAL A 58 2.24 -5.64 24.24
N THR A 59 1.95 -6.10 25.46
CA THR A 59 2.97 -6.57 26.42
C THR A 59 2.70 -7.98 26.94
N THR A 60 3.73 -8.67 27.45
CA THR A 60 3.65 -10.03 28.03
C THR A 60 3.33 -10.06 29.52
N THR A 61 2.90 -9.07 30.15
CA THR A 61 2.78 -9.01 31.62
C THR A 61 2.51 -10.37 32.31
N GLY A 62 3.50 -10.90 33.03
CA GLY A 62 3.39 -12.11 33.82
C GLY A 62 3.27 -13.44 33.08
N ARG A 63 3.69 -13.51 31.81
CA ARG A 63 3.67 -14.74 31.00
C ARG A 63 5.03 -14.99 30.33
N PRO A 64 5.56 -16.22 30.39
CA PRO A 64 6.78 -16.59 29.68
C PRO A 64 6.60 -16.50 28.16
N LEU A 65 7.72 -16.40 27.45
CA LEU A 65 7.77 -16.34 25.98
C LEU A 65 7.65 -17.74 25.35
N ASP A 66 6.52 -18.38 25.52
CA ASP A 66 6.21 -19.67 24.93
C ASP A 66 5.58 -19.53 23.53
N GLU A 67 5.33 -20.64 22.87
CA GLU A 67 4.72 -20.68 21.53
C GLU A 67 3.32 -20.02 21.53
N VAL A 68 2.58 -20.08 22.63
CA VAL A 68 1.25 -19.48 22.76
C VAL A 68 1.36 -17.95 22.88
N ALA A 69 2.32 -17.46 23.67
CA ALA A 69 2.57 -16.01 23.80
C ALA A 69 3.03 -15.39 22.48
N LEU A 70 3.80 -16.14 21.66
CA LEU A 70 4.31 -15.70 20.38
C LEU A 70 3.37 -16.01 19.20
N SER A 71 2.20 -16.60 19.46
CA SER A 71 1.20 -16.87 18.43
C SER A 71 0.52 -15.58 17.98
N GLY A 72 0.54 -15.32 16.66
CA GLY A 72 -0.05 -14.10 16.09
C GLY A 72 0.74 -12.83 16.41
N ILE A 73 1.98 -12.95 16.89
CA ILE A 73 2.94 -11.85 17.03
C ILE A 73 3.83 -11.83 15.78
N ASP A 74 4.15 -10.62 15.32
CA ASP A 74 5.05 -10.40 14.19
C ASP A 74 6.43 -9.94 14.64
N VAL A 75 6.51 -9.15 15.71
CA VAL A 75 7.78 -8.63 16.26
C VAL A 75 7.81 -8.78 17.77
N LEU A 76 8.92 -9.30 18.29
CA LEU A 76 9.25 -9.34 19.72
C LEU A 76 10.32 -8.29 20.04
N VAL A 77 10.10 -7.49 21.07
CA VAL A 77 11.08 -6.55 21.64
C VAL A 77 11.44 -6.97 23.05
N VAL A 78 12.71 -7.21 23.30
CA VAL A 78 13.31 -7.47 24.61
C VAL A 78 14.16 -6.26 24.96
N ALA A 79 13.76 -5.52 26.01
CA ALA A 79 14.31 -4.22 26.32
C ALA A 79 15.04 -4.20 27.66
N HIS A 80 16.26 -4.72 27.67
CA HIS A 80 17.17 -4.73 28.79
C HIS A 80 16.60 -5.42 30.05
N PRO A 81 16.49 -6.75 30.07
CA PRO A 81 16.22 -7.51 31.31
C PRO A 81 17.36 -7.35 32.30
N SER A 82 17.03 -7.07 33.57
CA SER A 82 18.00 -6.78 34.63
C SER A 82 17.61 -7.40 35.97
N ASP A 83 18.61 -7.85 36.73
CA ASP A 83 18.44 -8.20 38.12
C ASP A 83 18.05 -6.95 38.95
N SER A 84 17.01 -7.06 39.74
CA SER A 84 16.45 -5.97 40.56
C SER A 84 17.45 -5.32 41.56
N LYS A 85 18.61 -5.94 41.78
CA LYS A 85 19.70 -5.33 42.55
C LYS A 85 20.43 -4.21 41.79
N TRP A 86 20.38 -4.22 40.44
CA TRP A 86 21.04 -3.22 39.61
C TRP A 86 20.06 -2.15 39.14
N GLU A 87 18.90 -2.58 38.62
CA GLU A 87 17.89 -1.70 38.11
C GLU A 87 16.54 -1.92 38.80
N ARG A 88 15.65 -0.93 38.73
CA ARG A 88 14.24 -1.14 39.08
C ARG A 88 13.52 -1.68 37.84
N THR A 89 12.90 -2.82 38.01
CA THR A 89 12.35 -3.61 36.89
C THR A 89 10.84 -3.73 36.92
N VAL A 90 10.25 -4.12 35.82
CA VAL A 90 8.85 -4.48 35.72
C VAL A 90 8.66 -5.87 36.35
N GLY A 91 7.93 -5.98 37.46
CA GLY A 91 7.74 -7.26 38.12
C GLY A 91 8.93 -7.70 39.01
N GLU A 92 8.90 -8.94 39.43
CA GLU A 92 9.88 -9.55 40.36
C GLU A 92 10.58 -10.77 39.73
N GLU A 93 10.34 -11.04 38.45
CA GLU A 93 10.91 -12.21 37.76
C GLU A 93 12.40 -11.99 37.44
N ALA A 94 13.12 -13.09 37.31
CA ALA A 94 14.55 -13.06 37.02
C ALA A 94 14.79 -12.72 35.51
N PRO A 95 15.89 -12.02 35.19
CA PRO A 95 16.24 -11.66 33.82
C PRO A 95 16.84 -12.83 33.02
N VAL A 96 16.31 -14.04 33.19
CA VAL A 96 16.88 -15.28 32.64
C VAL A 96 15.83 -16.02 31.82
N PHE A 97 16.08 -16.14 30.53
CA PHE A 97 15.29 -16.96 29.62
C PHE A 97 15.57 -18.45 29.82
N SER A 98 14.53 -19.24 30.00
CA SER A 98 14.67 -20.69 30.05
C SER A 98 15.05 -21.27 28.68
N PRO A 99 15.65 -22.48 28.63
CA PRO A 99 15.95 -23.15 27.36
C PRO A 99 14.71 -23.35 26.45
N ALA A 100 13.51 -23.49 27.06
CA ALA A 100 12.25 -23.61 26.32
C ALA A 100 11.86 -22.29 25.65
N GLU A 101 12.04 -21.17 26.33
CA GLU A 101 11.77 -19.83 25.76
C GLU A 101 12.77 -19.47 24.68
N ILE A 102 14.06 -19.75 24.87
CA ILE A 102 15.09 -19.56 23.86
C ILE A 102 14.73 -20.37 22.58
N ALA A 103 14.31 -21.62 22.75
CA ALA A 103 13.88 -22.44 21.62
C ALA A 103 12.60 -21.89 20.95
N ALA A 104 11.65 -21.37 21.72
CA ALA A 104 10.42 -20.77 21.20
C ALA A 104 10.72 -19.49 20.41
N VAL A 105 11.58 -18.60 20.93
CA VAL A 105 12.01 -17.37 20.25
C VAL A 105 12.80 -17.72 18.98
N GLN A 106 13.72 -18.69 19.03
CA GLN A 106 14.46 -19.14 17.84
C GLN A 106 13.50 -19.68 16.76
N ALA A 107 12.51 -20.48 17.15
CA ALA A 107 11.49 -20.99 16.23
C ALA A 107 10.60 -19.87 15.68
N PHE A 108 10.26 -18.87 16.50
CA PHE A 108 9.51 -17.68 16.10
C PHE A 108 10.27 -16.90 15.01
N VAL A 109 11.55 -16.59 15.24
CA VAL A 109 12.37 -15.91 14.23
C VAL A 109 12.53 -16.77 12.98
N ALA A 110 12.76 -18.08 13.12
CA ALA A 110 12.96 -18.96 11.98
C ALA A 110 11.79 -19.02 11.01
N ARG A 111 10.54 -18.77 11.47
CA ARG A 111 9.32 -18.75 10.64
C ARG A 111 8.90 -17.35 10.15
N GLY A 112 9.77 -16.35 10.28
CA GLY A 112 9.54 -14.99 9.78
C GLY A 112 9.36 -13.92 10.85
N GLY A 113 9.34 -14.27 12.14
CA GLY A 113 9.24 -13.30 13.23
C GLY A 113 10.42 -12.34 13.29
N GLY A 114 10.15 -11.08 13.67
CA GLY A 114 11.16 -10.07 13.94
C GLY A 114 11.57 -10.07 15.41
N LEU A 115 12.87 -9.92 15.70
CA LEU A 115 13.38 -9.82 17.07
C LEU A 115 14.22 -8.55 17.22
N ILE A 116 13.93 -7.74 18.22
CA ILE A 116 14.78 -6.63 18.67
C ILE A 116 15.24 -6.91 20.09
N VAL A 117 16.54 -6.89 20.31
CA VAL A 117 17.14 -7.02 21.65
C VAL A 117 17.98 -5.81 21.93
N LEU A 118 17.67 -5.15 23.04
CA LEU A 118 18.35 -3.95 23.52
C LEU A 118 19.05 -4.28 24.84
N GLY A 119 20.34 -4.09 24.89
CA GLY A 119 21.15 -4.34 26.10
C GLY A 119 21.79 -3.06 26.61
N GLU A 120 22.84 -3.20 27.43
CA GLU A 120 23.53 -2.09 28.12
C GLU A 120 25.05 -2.26 28.15
N GLU A 121 25.73 -1.26 28.69
CA GLU A 121 27.14 -1.39 29.02
C GLU A 121 27.39 -2.48 30.09
N GLU A 122 28.52 -3.16 30.00
CA GLU A 122 28.91 -4.21 30.97
C GLU A 122 27.78 -5.23 31.22
N GLU A 123 27.15 -5.75 30.14
CA GLU A 123 25.91 -6.54 30.15
C GLU A 123 25.92 -7.69 31.17
N ASP A 124 27.09 -8.32 31.41
CA ASP A 124 27.25 -9.43 32.37
C ASP A 124 26.80 -9.08 33.79
N LYS A 125 26.86 -7.81 34.20
CA LYS A 125 26.50 -7.39 35.57
C LYS A 125 25.03 -7.52 35.88
N TYR A 126 24.16 -7.44 34.84
CA TYR A 126 22.71 -7.45 35.02
C TYR A 126 22.11 -8.83 35.26
N GLY A 127 22.94 -9.89 35.14
CA GLY A 127 22.57 -11.26 35.54
C GLY A 127 21.63 -11.98 34.58
N GLY A 128 21.43 -11.42 33.39
CA GLY A 128 20.68 -12.01 32.29
C GLY A 128 21.48 -13.09 31.53
N ASN A 129 20.84 -13.72 30.56
CA ASN A 129 21.47 -14.65 29.62
C ASN A 129 21.16 -14.30 28.16
N LEU A 130 21.19 -13.00 27.84
CA LEU A 130 20.93 -12.51 26.46
C LEU A 130 21.87 -13.16 25.44
N ASP A 131 23.10 -13.46 25.81
CA ASP A 131 24.05 -14.14 24.92
C ASP A 131 23.60 -15.55 24.53
N GLU A 132 22.93 -16.29 25.45
CA GLU A 132 22.36 -17.59 25.11
C GLU A 132 21.16 -17.44 24.18
N LEU A 133 20.33 -16.40 24.36
CA LEU A 133 19.21 -16.06 23.48
C LEU A 133 19.70 -15.68 22.07
N LEU A 134 20.81 -14.93 21.99
CA LEU A 134 21.34 -14.39 20.75
C LEU A 134 22.32 -15.32 20.01
N ALA A 135 22.86 -16.34 20.68
CA ALA A 135 23.82 -17.28 20.11
C ALA A 135 23.39 -17.86 18.75
N PRO A 136 22.12 -18.25 18.51
CA PRO A 136 21.68 -18.76 17.22
C PRO A 136 21.80 -17.74 16.07
N PHE A 137 21.86 -16.47 16.38
CA PHE A 137 21.84 -15.34 15.42
C PHE A 137 23.22 -14.75 15.16
N GLY A 138 24.28 -15.26 15.81
CA GLY A 138 25.66 -14.83 15.60
C GLY A 138 26.00 -13.45 16.15
N VAL A 139 25.27 -12.98 17.19
CA VAL A 139 25.54 -11.72 17.88
C VAL A 139 25.65 -11.97 19.38
N ARG A 140 26.58 -11.27 20.04
CA ARG A 140 26.77 -11.31 21.49
C ARG A 140 27.11 -9.94 22.03
N PHE A 141 26.72 -9.66 23.27
CA PHE A 141 27.20 -8.50 23.99
C PHE A 141 28.64 -8.70 24.46
N GLU A 142 29.43 -7.65 24.36
CA GLU A 142 30.74 -7.62 25.01
C GLU A 142 30.61 -6.88 26.35
N ASN A 143 31.32 -7.37 27.37
CA ASN A 143 31.27 -6.74 28.70
C ASN A 143 32.12 -5.46 28.74
N THR A 144 31.70 -4.44 28.03
CA THR A 144 32.43 -3.20 27.74
C THR A 144 31.57 -1.95 28.05
N ILE A 145 32.23 -0.81 28.15
CA ILE A 145 31.62 0.50 28.11
C ILE A 145 32.38 1.39 27.12
N VAL A 146 31.64 2.16 26.31
CA VAL A 146 32.24 3.05 25.29
C VAL A 146 32.34 4.47 25.80
N PHE A 147 33.47 5.11 25.53
CA PHE A 147 33.71 6.52 25.79
C PHE A 147 34.12 7.26 24.51
N GLU A 148 33.72 8.52 24.39
CA GLU A 148 34.17 9.45 23.35
C GLU A 148 34.48 10.80 24.02
N TYR A 149 35.74 11.21 23.93
CA TYR A 149 36.18 12.47 24.52
C TYR A 149 36.09 13.58 23.48
N ASP A 150 34.93 14.18 23.34
CA ASP A 150 34.71 15.36 22.50
C ASP A 150 34.79 16.63 23.37
N PRO A 151 35.60 17.66 23.00
CA PRO A 151 35.66 18.93 23.73
C PRO A 151 34.32 19.67 23.82
N HIS A 152 33.38 19.34 22.97
CA HIS A 152 32.05 19.95 22.90
C HIS A 152 30.98 19.15 23.61
N ASP A 153 31.29 17.94 24.12
CA ASP A 153 30.33 17.07 24.83
C ASP A 153 30.75 16.91 26.30
N VAL A 154 29.81 17.16 27.21
CA VAL A 154 30.10 17.25 28.67
C VAL A 154 30.20 15.85 29.29
N VAL A 155 29.63 14.83 28.67
CA VAL A 155 29.56 13.47 29.22
C VAL A 155 30.25 12.48 28.28
N PRO A 156 31.44 11.97 28.61
CA PRO A 156 32.20 11.10 27.70
C PRO A 156 31.50 9.80 27.33
N SER A 157 30.57 9.28 28.14
CA SER A 157 29.79 8.08 27.85
C SER A 157 28.55 8.35 26.97
N TRP A 158 28.33 9.61 26.60
CA TRP A 158 27.29 9.98 25.62
C TRP A 158 27.92 10.12 24.24
N ILE A 159 27.87 9.05 23.48
CA ILE A 159 28.60 8.95 22.21
C ILE A 159 27.67 9.08 21.00
N VAL A 160 28.25 9.27 19.84
CA VAL A 160 27.53 9.27 18.55
C VAL A 160 27.97 8.06 17.73
N GLY A 161 27.01 7.20 17.40
CA GLY A 161 27.22 6.11 16.45
C GLY A 161 27.26 6.61 15.00
N GLU A 162 28.16 6.06 14.19
CA GLU A 162 28.21 6.30 12.76
C GLU A 162 27.83 5.04 11.96
N ALA A 163 27.40 5.23 10.72
CA ALA A 163 27.10 4.12 9.81
C ALA A 163 28.33 3.22 9.60
N ALA A 164 28.15 1.93 9.71
CA ALA A 164 29.23 0.97 9.45
C ALA A 164 29.47 0.87 7.93
N PRO A 165 30.74 1.00 7.47
CA PRO A 165 31.04 0.87 6.06
C PRO A 165 30.81 -0.57 5.58
N GLY A 166 30.07 -0.71 4.47
CA GLY A 166 29.79 -2.01 3.87
C GLY A 166 28.71 -2.82 4.60
N THR A 167 27.83 -2.15 5.38
CA THR A 167 26.66 -2.82 5.94
C THR A 167 25.80 -3.43 4.82
N ALA A 168 25.32 -4.67 5.05
CA ALA A 168 24.43 -5.37 4.14
C ALA A 168 22.99 -4.81 4.16
N GLU A 169 22.66 -4.05 5.22
CA GLU A 169 21.30 -3.55 5.44
C GLU A 169 21.25 -2.00 5.55
N PRO A 170 21.62 -1.28 4.47
CA PRO A 170 21.64 0.18 4.51
C PRO A 170 20.28 0.82 4.74
N SER A 171 19.19 0.11 4.44
CA SER A 171 17.80 0.60 4.62
C SER A 171 17.45 0.92 6.07
N VAL A 172 18.07 0.23 7.04
CA VAL A 172 17.88 0.54 8.48
C VAL A 172 18.43 1.90 8.87
N LEU A 173 19.32 2.47 8.05
CA LEU A 173 19.91 3.79 8.25
C LEU A 173 19.28 4.88 7.37
N HIS A 174 18.15 4.58 6.73
CA HIS A 174 17.46 5.56 5.89
C HIS A 174 17.16 6.83 6.69
N ARG A 175 17.70 8.00 6.23
CA ARG A 175 17.58 9.31 6.91
C ARG A 175 18.13 9.32 8.35
N VAL A 176 19.09 8.44 8.65
CA VAL A 176 19.81 8.40 9.91
C VAL A 176 21.26 8.82 9.63
N GLU A 177 21.59 10.04 9.99
CA GLU A 177 22.98 10.56 9.88
C GLU A 177 23.77 10.26 11.15
N ALA A 178 23.11 10.33 12.32
CA ALA A 178 23.75 10.20 13.62
C ALA A 178 22.78 9.70 14.70
N ALA A 179 23.03 8.52 15.25
CA ALA A 179 22.33 8.03 16.43
C ALA A 179 23.09 8.39 17.71
N ARG A 180 22.37 8.81 18.75
CA ARG A 180 22.95 9.16 20.05
C ARG A 180 22.77 8.02 21.03
N PHE A 181 23.87 7.51 21.57
CA PHE A 181 23.95 6.47 22.56
C PHE A 181 24.29 7.03 23.96
N TYR A 182 23.85 6.34 25.00
CA TYR A 182 23.95 6.79 26.38
C TYR A 182 24.50 5.66 27.25
N ARG A 183 25.84 5.59 27.40
CA ARG A 183 26.56 4.51 28.10
C ARG A 183 26.47 3.16 27.38
N ALA A 184 26.68 3.15 26.09
CA ALA A 184 26.64 1.94 25.29
C ALA A 184 27.75 0.94 25.67
N GLY A 185 27.42 -0.35 25.56
CA GLY A 185 28.38 -1.43 25.41
C GLY A 185 28.82 -1.59 23.94
N THR A 186 29.47 -2.72 23.62
CA THR A 186 29.79 -3.12 22.25
C THR A 186 29.26 -4.52 21.95
N LEU A 187 29.21 -4.85 20.65
CA LEU A 187 28.74 -6.14 20.16
C LEU A 187 29.88 -6.91 19.48
N SER A 188 29.96 -8.23 19.73
CA SER A 188 30.68 -9.16 18.90
C SER A 188 29.72 -9.74 17.87
N VAL A 189 30.03 -9.59 16.58
CA VAL A 189 29.15 -9.98 15.46
C VAL A 189 29.90 -10.91 14.54
N ASP A 190 29.36 -12.12 14.30
CA ASP A 190 30.04 -13.15 13.49
C ASP A 190 30.14 -12.75 12.01
N ASP A 191 29.11 -12.06 11.46
CA ASP A 191 29.14 -11.48 10.12
C ASP A 191 29.39 -9.96 10.18
N PRO A 192 30.56 -9.46 9.75
CA PRO A 192 30.82 -8.02 9.74
C PRO A 192 29.84 -7.19 8.89
N GLY A 193 29.20 -7.79 7.88
CA GLY A 193 28.19 -7.16 7.05
C GLY A 193 26.89 -6.85 7.81
N ALA A 194 26.64 -7.56 8.92
CA ALA A 194 25.48 -7.31 9.77
C ALA A 194 25.63 -6.07 10.68
N VAL A 195 26.84 -5.52 10.84
CA VAL A 195 27.04 -4.30 11.63
C VAL A 195 26.43 -3.10 10.92
N VAL A 196 25.53 -2.39 11.57
CA VAL A 196 24.87 -1.19 11.00
C VAL A 196 25.37 0.12 11.59
N LEU A 197 25.67 0.14 12.89
CA LEU A 197 26.26 1.30 13.58
C LEU A 197 27.51 0.87 14.36
N ARG A 198 28.49 1.75 14.38
CA ARG A 198 29.76 1.55 15.09
C ARG A 198 30.21 2.83 15.79
N THR A 199 31.18 2.69 16.71
CA THR A 199 31.85 3.81 17.32
C THR A 199 32.68 4.59 16.30
N ARG A 200 32.79 5.88 16.47
CA ARG A 200 33.66 6.75 15.69
C ARG A 200 35.16 6.45 15.93
N PRO A 201 36.05 6.91 15.07
CA PRO A 201 37.50 6.78 15.30
C PRO A 201 38.01 7.42 16.61
N ALA A 202 37.27 8.39 17.15
CA ALA A 202 37.55 9.06 18.43
C ALA A 202 36.99 8.29 19.65
N GLY A 203 36.18 7.28 19.41
CA GLY A 203 35.62 6.42 20.46
C GLY A 203 36.63 5.42 21.01
N ASP A 204 36.46 5.03 22.24
CA ASP A 204 37.25 4.00 22.91
C ASP A 204 36.30 2.88 23.37
N PRO A 205 36.36 1.71 22.76
CA PRO A 205 37.18 1.27 21.62
C PRO A 205 36.71 1.88 20.25
N PRO A 206 37.66 2.18 19.35
CA PRO A 206 37.32 2.76 18.05
C PRO A 206 36.78 1.70 17.06
N GLY A 207 35.76 2.04 16.28
CA GLY A 207 35.21 1.17 15.25
C GLY A 207 34.46 -0.06 15.76
N ALA A 208 34.16 -0.14 17.05
CA ALA A 208 33.42 -1.26 17.66
C ALA A 208 31.94 -1.22 17.27
N ALA A 209 31.31 -2.38 17.12
CA ALA A 209 29.90 -2.49 16.75
C ALA A 209 28.99 -2.03 17.90
N LEU A 210 28.04 -1.14 17.60
CA LEU A 210 27.03 -0.64 18.52
C LEU A 210 25.63 -1.19 18.22
N ALA A 211 25.38 -1.49 16.94
CA ALA A 211 24.12 -2.09 16.49
C ALA A 211 24.38 -3.04 15.33
N ALA A 212 23.66 -4.15 15.32
CA ALA A 212 23.69 -5.16 14.27
C ALA A 212 22.28 -5.51 13.78
N ALA A 213 22.14 -5.76 12.48
CA ALA A 213 20.92 -6.24 11.83
C ALA A 213 21.27 -7.47 10.99
N THR A 214 20.66 -8.61 11.31
CA THR A 214 20.96 -9.90 10.65
C THR A 214 19.69 -10.64 10.30
N GLN A 215 19.73 -11.44 9.24
CA GLN A 215 18.66 -12.34 8.85
C GLN A 215 18.92 -13.76 9.35
N TYR A 216 17.88 -14.38 9.91
CA TYR A 216 17.93 -15.79 10.30
C TYR A 216 16.75 -16.54 9.69
N LYS A 217 17.04 -17.39 8.69
CA LYS A 217 16.03 -18.05 7.86
C LYS A 217 15.07 -17.04 7.27
N GLU A 218 13.76 -17.11 7.61
CA GLU A 218 12.74 -16.19 7.13
C GLU A 218 12.64 -14.91 7.97
N GLY A 219 13.16 -14.93 9.20
CA GLY A 219 13.04 -13.81 10.15
C GLY A 219 14.25 -12.91 10.19
N ARG A 220 14.14 -11.87 11.02
CA ARG A 220 15.12 -10.79 11.13
C ARG A 220 15.38 -10.43 12.57
N VAL A 221 16.63 -10.12 12.88
CA VAL A 221 17.09 -9.83 14.24
C VAL A 221 17.88 -8.54 14.25
N VAL A 222 17.56 -7.67 15.20
CA VAL A 222 18.32 -6.45 15.51
C VAL A 222 18.80 -6.54 16.94
N VAL A 223 20.07 -6.20 17.15
CA VAL A 223 20.65 -6.08 18.49
C VAL A 223 21.30 -4.70 18.60
N VAL A 224 21.00 -3.99 19.70
CA VAL A 224 21.58 -2.67 19.99
C VAL A 224 22.19 -2.70 21.38
N ALA A 225 23.41 -2.21 21.52
CA ALA A 225 24.18 -2.25 22.77
C ALA A 225 23.92 -1.07 23.72
N ASP A 226 22.71 -0.53 23.66
CA ASP A 226 22.23 0.54 24.53
C ASP A 226 20.70 0.59 24.45
N SER A 227 20.03 0.48 25.56
CA SER A 227 18.57 0.57 25.61
C SER A 227 18.07 2.01 25.83
N ASP A 228 18.87 2.86 26.43
CA ASP A 228 18.51 4.26 26.76
C ASP A 228 18.06 5.06 25.52
N LEU A 229 18.70 4.81 24.34
CA LEU A 229 18.49 5.66 23.16
C LEU A 229 17.04 5.69 22.65
N PHE A 230 16.21 4.69 22.97
CA PHE A 230 14.79 4.64 22.58
C PHE A 230 13.83 4.98 23.73
N GLY A 231 14.37 5.25 24.93
CA GLY A 231 13.61 5.73 26.09
C GLY A 231 13.00 7.12 25.85
N ASP A 232 11.96 7.46 26.62
CA ASP A 232 11.19 8.71 26.46
C ASP A 232 12.06 9.97 26.58
N ASP A 233 13.16 9.95 27.35
CA ASP A 233 14.09 11.05 27.49
C ASP A 233 14.95 11.29 26.24
N TYR A 234 15.21 10.23 25.45
CA TYR A 234 16.25 10.22 24.45
C TYR A 234 15.77 9.89 23.02
N LEU A 235 14.57 9.35 22.86
CA LEU A 235 14.01 8.97 21.56
C LEU A 235 14.04 10.11 20.52
N ARG A 236 13.85 11.36 20.99
CA ARG A 236 13.83 12.55 20.12
C ARG A 236 15.19 13.25 20.00
N ARG A 237 16.27 12.61 20.46
CA ARG A 237 17.63 13.12 20.32
C ARG A 237 18.26 12.63 19.04
N ARG A 238 18.86 13.54 18.26
CA ARG A 238 19.41 13.20 16.95
C ARG A 238 18.38 12.44 16.10
N ASP A 239 18.81 11.35 15.47
CA ASP A 239 17.98 10.54 14.58
C ASP A 239 17.48 9.26 15.27
N ASN A 240 17.51 9.19 16.63
CA ASN A 240 17.12 7.98 17.37
C ASN A 240 15.69 7.55 17.04
N ARG A 241 14.76 8.52 16.92
CA ARG A 241 13.37 8.24 16.52
C ARG A 241 13.29 7.62 15.11
N GLN A 242 14.06 8.17 14.17
CA GLN A 242 14.08 7.64 12.80
C GLN A 242 14.71 6.24 12.78
N LEU A 243 15.79 6.04 13.50
CA LEU A 243 16.43 4.73 13.65
C LEU A 243 15.44 3.70 14.23
N TRP A 244 14.74 4.05 15.32
CA TRP A 244 13.71 3.18 15.91
C TRP A 244 12.68 2.72 14.89
N LEU A 245 12.12 3.64 14.13
CA LEU A 245 11.13 3.35 13.12
C LEU A 245 11.68 2.46 11.99
N ASN A 246 12.87 2.76 11.51
CA ASN A 246 13.51 1.97 10.47
C ASN A 246 13.75 0.53 10.93
N LEU A 247 14.25 0.33 12.15
CA LEU A 247 14.48 -0.98 12.73
C LEU A 247 13.17 -1.77 12.84
N MET A 248 12.09 -1.13 13.32
CA MET A 248 10.79 -1.76 13.48
C MET A 248 10.19 -2.20 12.13
N TYR A 249 10.20 -1.35 11.11
CA TYR A 249 9.75 -1.72 9.79
C TYR A 249 10.63 -2.84 9.18
N TRP A 250 11.94 -2.74 9.34
CA TRP A 250 12.85 -3.73 8.79
C TRP A 250 12.66 -5.12 9.39
N VAL A 251 12.54 -5.24 10.72
CA VAL A 251 12.31 -6.55 11.36
C VAL A 251 10.93 -7.13 11.01
N SER A 252 9.94 -6.29 10.73
CA SER A 252 8.57 -6.72 10.38
C SER A 252 8.50 -7.38 9.00
N LEU A 253 9.44 -7.09 8.10
CA LEU A 253 9.39 -7.59 6.71
C LEU A 253 9.40 -9.13 6.63
N GLY A 254 10.01 -9.83 7.58
CA GLY A 254 10.02 -11.28 7.64
C GLY A 254 8.65 -11.90 7.95
N ALA A 255 7.78 -11.16 8.63
CA ALA A 255 6.44 -11.60 8.98
C ALA A 255 5.41 -11.40 7.85
N PHE A 256 5.72 -10.53 6.87
CA PHE A 256 4.83 -10.28 5.74
C PHE A 256 4.84 -11.47 4.77
N ARG A 257 3.64 -11.98 4.48
CA ARG A 257 3.49 -13.06 3.52
C ARG A 257 3.57 -12.49 2.10
N ALA A 258 4.18 -13.25 1.19
CA ALA A 258 4.25 -12.85 -0.23
C ALA A 258 2.86 -12.76 -0.87
N ASP A 259 1.95 -13.64 -0.46
CA ASP A 259 0.59 -13.71 -0.95
C ASP A 259 -0.39 -13.09 0.04
N ALA A 260 -1.42 -12.44 -0.48
CA ALA A 260 -2.52 -11.92 0.34
C ALA A 260 -3.17 -13.05 1.16
N THR A 261 -3.67 -12.71 2.35
CA THR A 261 -4.46 -13.65 3.15
C THR A 261 -5.63 -14.16 2.30
N PRO A 262 -5.74 -15.48 2.07
CA PRO A 262 -6.82 -16.01 1.23
C PRO A 262 -8.18 -15.60 1.76
N VAL A 263 -9.02 -15.09 0.87
CA VAL A 263 -10.40 -14.74 1.20
C VAL A 263 -11.19 -16.06 1.34
N VAL A 264 -11.46 -16.46 2.58
CA VAL A 264 -12.28 -17.67 2.82
C VAL A 264 -13.73 -17.32 2.52
N SER A 265 -14.34 -18.05 1.58
CA SER A 265 -15.74 -17.92 1.22
C SER A 265 -16.43 -19.29 1.21
N GLU A 266 -17.53 -19.39 1.96
CA GLU A 266 -18.39 -20.59 1.91
C GLU A 266 -19.15 -20.69 0.58
N THR A 267 -19.37 -19.56 -0.08
CA THR A 267 -20.09 -19.51 -1.37
C THR A 267 -19.30 -20.20 -2.48
N VAL A 268 -17.96 -20.06 -2.47
CA VAL A 268 -17.07 -20.74 -3.45
C VAL A 268 -17.15 -22.27 -3.35
N GLN A 269 -17.44 -22.80 -2.15
CA GLN A 269 -17.58 -24.24 -1.92
C GLN A 269 -18.97 -24.77 -2.30
N ASP A 270 -19.93 -23.88 -2.58
CA ASP A 270 -21.30 -24.28 -2.93
C ASP A 270 -21.35 -24.94 -4.31
N PRO A 271 -21.99 -26.13 -4.41
CA PRO A 271 -22.15 -26.79 -5.70
C PRO A 271 -22.90 -25.95 -6.75
N ALA A 272 -23.82 -25.08 -6.32
CA ALA A 272 -24.54 -24.19 -7.23
C ALA A 272 -23.60 -23.14 -7.87
N TRP A 273 -22.65 -22.59 -7.09
CA TRP A 273 -21.61 -21.71 -7.64
C TRP A 273 -20.78 -22.40 -8.73
N ARG A 274 -20.35 -23.63 -8.48
CA ARG A 274 -19.56 -24.38 -9.44
C ARG A 274 -20.34 -24.62 -10.74
N ARG A 275 -21.64 -25.00 -10.65
CA ARG A 275 -22.51 -25.16 -11.82
C ARG A 275 -22.65 -23.84 -12.60
N LEU A 276 -22.89 -22.72 -11.89
CA LEU A 276 -23.00 -21.39 -12.52
C LEU A 276 -21.73 -21.03 -13.28
N ARG A 277 -20.59 -21.16 -12.61
CA ARG A 277 -19.29 -20.82 -13.19
C ARG A 277 -18.99 -21.66 -14.44
N GLU A 278 -19.14 -22.99 -14.35
CA GLU A 278 -18.91 -23.92 -15.47
C GLU A 278 -19.83 -23.64 -16.65
N ALA A 279 -21.12 -23.43 -16.40
CA ALA A 279 -22.09 -23.13 -17.45
C ALA A 279 -21.80 -21.79 -18.14
N THR A 280 -21.40 -20.77 -17.34
CA THR A 280 -21.02 -19.46 -17.88
C THR A 280 -19.74 -19.55 -18.72
N GLU A 281 -18.72 -20.31 -18.29
CA GLU A 281 -17.49 -20.52 -19.07
C GLU A 281 -17.76 -21.19 -20.42
N VAL A 282 -18.65 -22.19 -20.47
CA VAL A 282 -19.02 -22.82 -21.72
C VAL A 282 -19.80 -21.85 -22.62
N LEU A 283 -20.75 -21.08 -22.05
CA LEU A 283 -21.53 -20.09 -22.78
C LEU A 283 -20.64 -19.01 -23.42
N ARG A 284 -19.62 -18.54 -22.69
CA ARG A 284 -18.63 -17.55 -23.16
C ARG A 284 -17.91 -18.00 -24.43
N LEU A 285 -17.60 -19.30 -24.55
CA LEU A 285 -16.92 -19.85 -25.72
C LEU A 285 -17.79 -19.86 -26.98
N LEU A 286 -19.11 -19.76 -26.82
CA LEU A 286 -20.06 -19.71 -27.94
C LEU A 286 -20.36 -18.27 -28.40
N GLN A 287 -19.97 -17.25 -27.60
CA GLN A 287 -20.29 -15.86 -27.85
C GLN A 287 -19.33 -15.21 -28.86
N GLU A 288 -19.89 -14.41 -29.75
CA GLU A 288 -19.18 -13.49 -30.61
C GLU A 288 -18.75 -12.21 -29.82
N PRO A 289 -17.87 -11.35 -30.36
CA PRO A 289 -17.29 -10.20 -29.63
C PRO A 289 -18.28 -9.20 -29.01
N LYS A 290 -19.54 -9.16 -29.48
CA LYS A 290 -20.57 -8.27 -28.93
C LYS A 290 -21.54 -8.99 -28.00
N GLY A 291 -21.27 -10.25 -27.68
CA GLY A 291 -22.05 -11.05 -26.76
C GLY A 291 -23.19 -11.87 -27.39
N GLU A 292 -23.46 -11.67 -28.67
CA GLU A 292 -24.41 -12.51 -29.42
C GLU A 292 -23.89 -13.93 -29.63
N ILE A 293 -24.80 -14.88 -29.86
CA ILE A 293 -24.48 -16.25 -30.29
C ILE A 293 -25.08 -16.50 -31.68
N ASP A 294 -24.25 -16.93 -32.62
CA ASP A 294 -24.68 -17.30 -33.97
C ASP A 294 -25.37 -18.68 -33.95
N LEU A 295 -26.69 -18.67 -33.96
CA LEU A 295 -27.50 -19.89 -33.96
C LEU A 295 -27.50 -20.70 -35.27
N ASP A 296 -26.88 -20.21 -36.32
CA ASP A 296 -26.57 -20.97 -37.53
C ASP A 296 -25.35 -21.89 -37.33
N ARG A 297 -24.50 -21.55 -36.36
CA ARG A 297 -23.28 -22.31 -36.01
C ARG A 297 -23.41 -23.15 -34.76
N HIS A 298 -24.29 -22.77 -33.83
CA HIS A 298 -24.46 -23.40 -32.53
C HIS A 298 -25.88 -23.92 -32.35
N ASP A 299 -26.02 -25.09 -31.71
CA ASP A 299 -27.33 -25.69 -31.46
C ASP A 299 -28.09 -24.88 -30.41
N VAL A 300 -29.27 -24.43 -30.76
CA VAL A 300 -30.13 -23.63 -29.88
C VAL A 300 -30.57 -24.38 -28.63
N GLY A 301 -30.68 -25.71 -28.72
CA GLY A 301 -31.01 -26.56 -27.58
C GLY A 301 -29.86 -26.59 -26.57
N GLU A 302 -28.63 -26.65 -27.03
CA GLU A 302 -27.44 -26.60 -26.18
C GLU A 302 -27.33 -25.25 -25.47
N VAL A 303 -27.48 -24.15 -26.20
CA VAL A 303 -27.47 -22.78 -25.62
C VAL A 303 -28.56 -22.64 -24.56
N ARG A 304 -29.78 -23.10 -24.89
CA ARG A 304 -30.89 -23.07 -23.94
C ARG A 304 -30.62 -23.91 -22.67
N ALA A 305 -30.01 -25.08 -22.80
CA ALA A 305 -29.67 -25.92 -21.66
C ALA A 305 -28.64 -25.24 -20.73
N LEU A 306 -27.63 -24.56 -21.29
CA LEU A 306 -26.65 -23.77 -20.52
C LEU A 306 -27.35 -22.67 -19.74
N VAL A 307 -28.21 -21.89 -20.39
CA VAL A 307 -28.91 -20.75 -19.75
C VAL A 307 -29.88 -21.26 -18.67
N VAL A 308 -30.54 -22.37 -18.88
CA VAL A 308 -31.37 -23.01 -17.82
C VAL A 308 -30.54 -23.43 -16.63
N THR A 309 -29.34 -24.01 -16.86
CA THR A 309 -28.41 -24.39 -15.80
C THR A 309 -27.95 -23.16 -15.01
N MET A 310 -27.64 -22.06 -15.70
CA MET A 310 -27.27 -20.78 -15.05
C MET A 310 -28.42 -20.23 -14.20
N ALA A 311 -29.65 -20.20 -14.74
CA ALA A 311 -30.83 -19.68 -14.06
C ALA A 311 -31.17 -20.49 -12.79
N GLU A 312 -31.11 -21.84 -12.88
CA GLU A 312 -31.31 -22.74 -11.72
C GLU A 312 -30.20 -22.49 -10.65
N ALA A 313 -28.94 -22.39 -11.07
CA ALA A 313 -27.82 -22.15 -10.15
C ALA A 313 -27.91 -20.78 -9.47
N ILE A 314 -28.33 -19.74 -10.18
CA ILE A 314 -28.58 -18.41 -9.60
C ILE A 314 -29.71 -18.49 -8.56
N THR A 315 -30.81 -19.21 -8.88
CA THR A 315 -31.93 -19.38 -7.97
C THR A 315 -31.50 -20.11 -6.69
N ASP A 316 -30.68 -21.16 -6.82
CA ASP A 316 -30.16 -21.93 -5.67
C ASP A 316 -29.21 -21.09 -4.81
N LEU A 317 -28.46 -20.15 -5.40
CA LEU A 317 -27.54 -19.27 -4.70
C LEU A 317 -28.21 -18.03 -4.06
N ALA A 318 -29.37 -17.58 -4.58
CA ALA A 318 -30.06 -16.36 -4.13
C ALA A 318 -30.24 -16.27 -2.60
N PRO A 319 -30.56 -17.36 -1.85
CA PRO A 319 -30.67 -17.29 -0.39
C PRO A 319 -29.40 -16.87 0.34
N ARG A 320 -28.22 -16.99 -0.27
CA ARG A 320 -26.94 -16.52 0.29
C ARG A 320 -26.76 -15.00 0.13
N PHE A 321 -27.48 -14.38 -0.81
CA PHE A 321 -27.42 -12.97 -1.17
C PHE A 321 -28.77 -12.27 -0.97
N PRO A 322 -29.33 -12.27 0.26
CA PRO A 322 -30.68 -11.73 0.49
C PRO A 322 -30.81 -10.24 0.15
N HIS A 323 -29.73 -9.50 0.14
CA HIS A 323 -29.68 -8.09 -0.25
C HIS A 323 -29.75 -7.88 -1.78
N GLU A 324 -29.58 -8.96 -2.56
CA GLU A 324 -29.59 -8.98 -4.04
C GLU A 324 -30.78 -9.74 -4.61
N GLU A 325 -31.76 -10.15 -3.79
CA GLU A 325 -32.89 -11.01 -4.18
C GLU A 325 -33.59 -10.50 -5.45
N ALA A 326 -33.95 -9.21 -5.48
CA ALA A 326 -34.66 -8.63 -6.62
C ALA A 326 -33.80 -8.61 -7.89
N TYR A 327 -32.51 -8.31 -7.75
CA TYR A 327 -31.56 -8.32 -8.86
C TYR A 327 -31.37 -9.73 -9.42
N LEU A 328 -31.10 -10.72 -8.57
CA LEU A 328 -30.87 -12.09 -9.03
C LEU A 328 -32.10 -12.70 -9.68
N ALA A 329 -33.31 -12.43 -9.16
CA ALA A 329 -34.56 -12.83 -9.80
C ALA A 329 -34.69 -12.19 -11.20
N GLN A 330 -34.32 -10.94 -11.37
CA GLN A 330 -34.37 -10.27 -12.67
C GLN A 330 -33.32 -10.80 -13.66
N VAL A 331 -32.13 -11.16 -13.20
CA VAL A 331 -31.09 -11.79 -14.04
C VAL A 331 -31.62 -13.07 -14.67
N VAL A 332 -32.32 -13.89 -13.88
CA VAL A 332 -32.96 -15.14 -14.41
C VAL A 332 -33.95 -14.81 -15.53
N VAL A 333 -34.77 -13.78 -15.37
CA VAL A 333 -35.72 -13.33 -16.39
C VAL A 333 -34.98 -12.80 -17.64
N ASP A 334 -33.97 -11.96 -17.47
CA ASP A 334 -33.22 -11.38 -18.59
C ASP A 334 -32.46 -12.46 -19.38
N LEU A 335 -31.92 -13.50 -18.72
CA LEU A 335 -31.32 -14.66 -19.38
C LEU A 335 -32.34 -15.45 -20.25
N GLN A 336 -33.53 -15.69 -19.71
CA GLN A 336 -34.59 -16.40 -20.43
C GLN A 336 -35.08 -15.58 -21.63
N ASP A 337 -35.39 -14.32 -21.43
CA ASP A 337 -35.83 -13.39 -22.49
C ASP A 337 -34.79 -13.29 -23.61
N TRP A 338 -33.48 -13.27 -23.26
CA TRP A 338 -32.38 -13.20 -24.24
C TRP A 338 -32.35 -14.45 -25.16
N VAL A 339 -32.52 -15.63 -24.58
CA VAL A 339 -32.55 -16.86 -25.39
C VAL A 339 -33.82 -16.93 -26.22
N GLU A 340 -34.98 -16.52 -25.69
CA GLU A 340 -36.27 -16.50 -26.43
C GLU A 340 -36.23 -15.49 -27.59
N ALA A 341 -35.49 -14.40 -27.42
CA ALA A 341 -35.24 -13.38 -28.46
C ALA A 341 -34.21 -13.81 -29.54
N GLY A 342 -33.62 -15.02 -29.42
CA GLY A 342 -32.70 -15.55 -30.43
C GLY A 342 -31.24 -15.23 -30.19
N CYS A 343 -30.83 -15.02 -28.95
CA CYS A 343 -29.43 -14.84 -28.52
C CYS A 343 -28.67 -13.68 -29.23
N GLY A 344 -29.37 -12.63 -29.59
CA GLY A 344 -28.77 -11.40 -30.14
C GLY A 344 -27.93 -10.67 -29.11
N LYS A 345 -27.46 -9.44 -29.43
CA LYS A 345 -26.72 -8.64 -28.46
C LYS A 345 -27.50 -8.53 -27.15
N PRO A 346 -26.91 -8.95 -26.01
CA PRO A 346 -27.62 -8.96 -24.74
C PRO A 346 -27.91 -7.54 -24.23
N ASP A 347 -29.10 -7.36 -23.64
CA ASP A 347 -29.53 -6.15 -22.95
C ASP A 347 -30.00 -6.48 -21.53
N PHE A 348 -29.15 -6.20 -20.55
CA PHE A 348 -29.39 -6.51 -19.13
C PHE A 348 -29.72 -5.22 -18.32
N ARG A 349 -30.38 -4.27 -18.94
CA ARG A 349 -30.74 -2.99 -18.32
C ARG A 349 -31.59 -3.17 -17.05
N ARG A 350 -32.59 -4.05 -17.09
CA ARG A 350 -33.51 -4.27 -15.96
C ARG A 350 -32.77 -4.82 -14.74
N SER A 351 -31.89 -5.80 -14.95
CA SER A 351 -31.04 -6.34 -13.88
C SER A 351 -30.06 -5.29 -13.35
N LEU A 352 -29.45 -4.50 -14.25
CA LEU A 352 -28.51 -3.45 -13.87
C LEU A 352 -29.15 -2.38 -13.00
N ASP A 353 -30.37 -1.97 -13.27
CA ASP A 353 -31.09 -0.97 -12.48
C ASP A 353 -31.40 -1.45 -11.06
N LEU A 354 -31.44 -2.79 -10.84
CA LEU A 354 -31.64 -3.44 -9.54
C LEU A 354 -30.33 -3.81 -8.82
N PHE A 355 -29.20 -3.87 -9.52
CA PHE A 355 -27.91 -4.12 -8.91
C PHE A 355 -27.38 -2.86 -8.24
N ARG A 356 -27.43 -2.81 -6.90
CA ARG A 356 -27.14 -1.62 -6.11
C ARG A 356 -26.14 -1.91 -4.98
N PRO A 357 -24.88 -2.32 -5.33
CA PRO A 357 -23.86 -2.67 -4.34
C PRO A 357 -23.49 -1.49 -3.42
N GLU A 358 -23.63 -0.25 -3.89
CA GLU A 358 -23.38 0.95 -3.11
C GLU A 358 -24.32 1.14 -1.91
N LEU A 359 -25.47 0.47 -1.90
CA LEU A 359 -26.40 0.52 -0.76
C LEU A 359 -26.08 -0.53 0.32
N HIS A 360 -25.14 -1.43 0.05
CA HIS A 360 -24.83 -2.59 0.90
C HIS A 360 -23.38 -2.65 1.34
N ARG A 361 -22.70 -1.50 1.39
CA ARG A 361 -21.30 -1.35 1.81
C ARG A 361 -21.13 -1.65 3.30
N ARG A 362 -20.86 -2.91 3.61
CA ARG A 362 -20.52 -3.39 4.94
C ARG A 362 -19.37 -4.39 4.81
N ASP A 363 -18.47 -4.35 5.78
CA ASP A 363 -17.29 -5.20 5.75
C ASP A 363 -17.65 -6.69 5.64
N GLY A 364 -17.03 -7.37 4.68
CA GLY A 364 -17.20 -8.79 4.43
C GLY A 364 -18.46 -9.18 3.65
N VAL A 365 -19.32 -8.25 3.22
CA VAL A 365 -20.50 -8.57 2.40
C VAL A 365 -20.05 -9.09 1.04
N GLU A 366 -20.54 -10.27 0.68
CA GLU A 366 -20.36 -10.87 -0.65
C GLU A 366 -21.50 -10.48 -1.58
N ASN A 367 -21.17 -10.25 -2.86
CA ASN A 367 -22.12 -9.99 -3.93
C ASN A 367 -21.92 -11.05 -5.03
N LEU A 368 -23.01 -11.49 -5.65
CA LEU A 368 -23.02 -12.35 -6.84
C LEU A 368 -23.29 -11.49 -8.08
N VAL A 369 -22.29 -11.30 -8.90
CA VAL A 369 -22.39 -10.49 -10.12
C VAL A 369 -22.52 -11.40 -11.32
N VAL A 370 -23.62 -11.30 -12.07
CA VAL A 370 -23.85 -12.05 -13.31
C VAL A 370 -24.33 -11.09 -14.39
N PHE A 371 -23.46 -10.77 -15.34
CA PHE A 371 -23.77 -9.85 -16.43
C PHE A 371 -23.00 -10.20 -17.72
N PRO A 372 -23.51 -9.79 -18.88
CA PRO A 372 -22.68 -9.67 -20.07
C PRO A 372 -21.80 -8.40 -19.91
N LEU A 373 -20.50 -8.62 -19.71
CA LEU A 373 -19.53 -7.58 -19.35
C LEU A 373 -18.43 -7.46 -20.41
N TYR A 374 -17.91 -6.27 -20.58
CA TYR A 374 -16.59 -6.05 -21.16
C TYR A 374 -15.59 -5.65 -20.06
N THR A 375 -14.33 -5.99 -20.24
CA THR A 375 -13.26 -5.62 -19.31
C THR A 375 -12.48 -4.42 -19.85
N PRO A 376 -12.63 -3.22 -19.30
CA PRO A 376 -12.04 -1.99 -19.86
C PRO A 376 -10.52 -2.06 -20.06
N ASN A 377 -9.85 -2.85 -19.25
CA ASN A 377 -8.39 -2.95 -19.22
C ASN A 377 -7.86 -4.21 -19.93
N ALA A 378 -8.71 -5.18 -20.29
CA ALA A 378 -8.29 -6.44 -20.90
C ALA A 378 -8.87 -6.65 -22.30
N SER A 379 -10.19 -6.72 -22.44
CA SER A 379 -10.83 -7.00 -23.72
C SER A 379 -12.02 -6.07 -23.95
N PRO A 380 -12.16 -5.49 -25.17
CA PRO A 380 -13.35 -4.76 -25.55
C PRO A 380 -14.55 -5.69 -25.85
N ASP A 381 -14.31 -6.99 -25.92
CA ASP A 381 -15.35 -7.97 -26.23
C ASP A 381 -16.26 -8.17 -25.02
N THR A 382 -17.54 -8.32 -25.30
CA THR A 382 -18.57 -8.50 -24.28
C THR A 382 -18.90 -9.99 -24.15
N HIS A 383 -18.75 -10.53 -22.96
CA HIS A 383 -19.11 -11.92 -22.66
C HIS A 383 -19.88 -12.00 -21.34
N PHE A 384 -20.66 -13.06 -21.17
CA PHE A 384 -21.22 -13.37 -19.87
C PHE A 384 -20.12 -13.71 -18.88
N GLU A 385 -20.18 -13.06 -17.74
CA GLU A 385 -19.27 -13.29 -16.61
C GLU A 385 -20.09 -13.54 -15.35
N ALA A 386 -19.58 -14.43 -14.50
CA ALA A 386 -20.12 -14.68 -13.17
C ALA A 386 -18.99 -14.49 -12.15
N LEU A 387 -19.22 -13.64 -11.13
CA LEU A 387 -18.23 -13.28 -10.15
C LEU A 387 -18.83 -13.37 -8.75
N ILE A 388 -18.03 -13.82 -7.78
CA ILE A 388 -18.26 -13.57 -6.37
C ILE A 388 -17.27 -12.49 -5.97
N THR A 389 -17.78 -11.35 -5.53
CA THR A 389 -16.99 -10.24 -5.00
C THR A 389 -17.27 -10.07 -3.51
N ARG A 390 -16.33 -9.54 -2.76
CA ARG A 390 -16.49 -9.15 -1.36
C ARG A 390 -16.18 -7.69 -1.20
N THR A 391 -16.98 -6.99 -0.40
CA THR A 391 -16.77 -5.58 -0.08
C THR A 391 -15.94 -5.46 1.20
N PRO A 392 -14.67 -5.03 1.13
CA PRO A 392 -13.92 -4.63 2.31
C PRO A 392 -14.37 -3.22 2.71
N TRP A 393 -15.01 -3.11 3.88
CA TRP A 393 -15.49 -1.81 4.39
C TRP A 393 -15.08 -1.63 5.85
N PRO A 394 -13.76 -1.45 6.11
CA PRO A 394 -13.25 -1.31 7.47
C PRO A 394 -13.78 -0.05 8.15
N GLU A 395 -13.84 -0.05 9.49
CA GLU A 395 -14.44 1.04 10.26
C GLU A 395 -13.77 2.40 10.01
N PHE A 396 -12.46 2.44 9.73
CA PHE A 396 -11.80 3.71 9.42
C PHE A 396 -12.31 4.34 8.13
N VAL A 397 -12.62 3.54 7.10
CA VAL A 397 -13.23 4.01 5.84
C VAL A 397 -14.65 4.49 6.10
N ALA A 398 -15.44 3.71 6.84
CA ALA A 398 -16.79 4.09 7.22
C ALA A 398 -16.82 5.40 8.04
N ARG A 399 -15.81 5.61 8.90
CA ARG A 399 -15.67 6.86 9.67
C ARG A 399 -15.33 8.04 8.77
N ILE A 400 -14.38 7.88 7.84
CA ILE A 400 -14.02 8.94 6.90
C ILE A 400 -15.23 9.35 6.06
N GLU A 401 -15.99 8.38 5.54
CA GLU A 401 -17.20 8.68 4.78
C GLU A 401 -18.23 9.47 5.59
N ARG A 402 -18.47 9.07 6.84
CA ARG A 402 -19.44 9.75 7.70
C ARG A 402 -19.01 11.14 8.14
N GLU A 403 -17.74 11.34 8.43
CA GLU A 403 -17.24 12.53 9.15
C GLU A 403 -16.56 13.54 8.23
N LEU A 404 -15.96 13.10 7.13
CA LEU A 404 -15.09 13.94 6.30
C LEU A 404 -15.47 13.95 4.82
N TYR A 405 -15.73 12.77 4.23
CA TYR A 405 -15.85 12.62 2.78
C TYR A 405 -17.03 11.76 2.38
N ASP A 406 -18.13 12.39 1.97
CA ASP A 406 -19.25 11.68 1.35
C ASP A 406 -18.86 11.19 -0.05
N ASN A 407 -18.87 9.86 -0.25
CA ASN A 407 -18.67 9.22 -1.55
C ASN A 407 -19.67 8.05 -1.72
N ALA A 408 -20.91 8.41 -2.02
CA ALA A 408 -22.04 7.48 -2.05
C ALA A 408 -21.94 6.39 -3.15
N LYS A 409 -21.07 6.56 -4.15
CA LYS A 409 -20.96 5.65 -5.29
C LYS A 409 -19.80 4.66 -5.19
N PHE A 410 -18.77 5.00 -4.44
CA PHE A 410 -17.59 4.19 -4.30
C PHE A 410 -17.87 2.85 -3.60
N VAL A 411 -17.43 1.75 -4.21
CA VAL A 411 -17.53 0.40 -3.65
C VAL A 411 -16.19 -0.30 -3.82
N PRO A 412 -15.37 -0.41 -2.76
CA PRO A 412 -14.18 -1.24 -2.85
C PRO A 412 -14.60 -2.70 -2.93
N VAL A 413 -13.97 -3.44 -3.82
CA VAL A 413 -14.24 -4.87 -3.97
C VAL A 413 -12.94 -5.67 -4.02
N GLN A 414 -13.03 -6.90 -3.51
CA GLN A 414 -12.05 -7.97 -3.71
C GLN A 414 -12.71 -9.05 -4.57
N LEU A 415 -12.00 -9.59 -5.54
CA LEU A 415 -12.44 -10.76 -6.26
C LEU A 415 -12.23 -12.00 -5.39
N VAL A 416 -13.32 -12.70 -5.08
CA VAL A 416 -13.28 -13.96 -4.32
C VAL A 416 -13.09 -15.14 -5.27
N ASP A 417 -13.89 -15.18 -6.34
CA ASP A 417 -13.80 -16.15 -7.42
C ASP A 417 -14.58 -15.63 -8.65
N GLY A 418 -14.30 -16.15 -9.83
CA GLY A 418 -14.97 -15.69 -11.04
C GLY A 418 -14.66 -16.51 -12.28
N THR A 419 -15.32 -16.14 -13.37
CA THR A 419 -15.05 -16.66 -14.70
C THR A 419 -13.75 -16.10 -15.27
N ALA A 420 -13.08 -16.85 -16.13
CA ALA A 420 -11.72 -16.58 -16.61
C ALA A 420 -11.54 -15.22 -17.29
N GLY A 421 -12.58 -14.63 -17.88
CA GLY A 421 -12.51 -13.31 -18.49
C GLY A 421 -12.28 -12.18 -17.49
N TYR A 422 -12.70 -12.38 -16.26
CA TYR A 422 -12.54 -11.42 -15.18
C TYR A 422 -11.39 -11.75 -14.22
N GLU A 423 -10.90 -12.98 -14.24
CA GLU A 423 -9.94 -13.47 -13.25
C GLU A 423 -8.57 -12.77 -13.31
N SER A 424 -8.09 -12.36 -14.48
CA SER A 424 -6.71 -11.96 -14.65
C SER A 424 -6.43 -10.46 -14.68
N GLU A 425 -7.30 -9.61 -15.21
CA GLU A 425 -6.90 -8.22 -15.52
C GLU A 425 -7.95 -7.13 -15.23
N CYS A 426 -9.11 -7.45 -14.68
CA CYS A 426 -10.12 -6.42 -14.40
C CYS A 426 -9.73 -5.57 -13.18
N ALA A 427 -9.84 -4.25 -13.33
CA ALA A 427 -9.61 -3.29 -12.24
C ALA A 427 -10.90 -2.66 -11.72
N VAL A 428 -11.95 -2.64 -12.54
CA VAL A 428 -13.19 -1.91 -12.24
C VAL A 428 -14.42 -2.64 -12.75
N LEU A 429 -15.54 -2.45 -12.05
CA LEU A 429 -16.88 -2.84 -12.47
C LEU A 429 -17.78 -1.62 -12.34
N PHE A 430 -18.24 -1.09 -13.47
CA PHE A 430 -19.11 0.08 -13.54
C PHE A 430 -20.40 -0.27 -14.30
N PRO A 431 -21.51 0.47 -14.10
CA PRO A 431 -22.71 0.32 -14.92
C PRO A 431 -22.43 0.35 -16.42
N GLU A 432 -21.47 1.17 -16.85
CA GLU A 432 -21.08 1.32 -18.24
C GLU A 432 -20.37 0.07 -18.81
N THR A 433 -19.87 -0.83 -17.97
CA THR A 433 -19.23 -2.08 -18.42
C THR A 433 -20.23 -3.18 -18.73
N VAL A 434 -21.49 -3.02 -18.34
CA VAL A 434 -22.59 -3.97 -18.61
C VAL A 434 -23.16 -3.71 -20.02
N SER A 435 -23.42 -4.78 -20.76
CA SER A 435 -24.09 -4.64 -22.06
C SER A 435 -25.56 -4.28 -21.89
N VAL A 436 -25.90 -3.09 -22.37
CA VAL A 436 -27.26 -2.52 -22.35
C VAL A 436 -27.55 -1.82 -23.67
N ALA A 437 -28.84 -1.73 -24.04
CA ALA A 437 -29.29 -1.02 -25.25
C ALA A 437 -29.16 0.50 -25.11
N GLU A 438 -29.47 1.03 -23.94
CA GLU A 438 -29.38 2.45 -23.63
C GLU A 438 -28.30 2.73 -22.60
N ARG A 439 -27.66 3.90 -22.69
CA ARG A 439 -26.62 4.29 -21.74
C ARG A 439 -27.13 4.24 -20.29
N PRO A 440 -26.49 3.49 -19.40
CA PRO A 440 -26.94 3.39 -18.01
C PRO A 440 -26.69 4.69 -17.23
N THR A 441 -27.44 4.86 -16.15
CA THR A 441 -27.14 5.89 -15.15
C THR A 441 -26.00 5.36 -14.26
N ASN A 442 -24.94 6.14 -14.12
CA ASN A 442 -23.85 5.78 -13.21
C ASN A 442 -24.32 5.95 -11.76
N HIS A 443 -24.50 4.84 -11.04
CA HIS A 443 -24.95 4.82 -9.66
C HIS A 443 -24.01 4.09 -8.71
N PHE A 444 -23.03 3.32 -9.21
CA PHE A 444 -21.93 2.77 -8.45
C PHE A 444 -20.61 2.80 -9.22
N GLY A 445 -19.50 2.78 -8.49
CA GLY A 445 -18.16 2.59 -8.99
C GLY A 445 -17.47 1.51 -8.14
N ALA A 446 -17.45 0.28 -8.63
CA ALA A 446 -16.77 -0.81 -7.94
C ALA A 446 -15.32 -0.91 -8.45
N ILE A 447 -14.36 -0.85 -7.50
CA ILE A 447 -12.92 -0.90 -7.79
C ILE A 447 -12.31 -2.11 -7.12
N PHE A 448 -11.57 -2.92 -7.89
CA PHE A 448 -10.88 -4.11 -7.40
C PHE A 448 -9.56 -3.73 -6.73
N CYS A 449 -9.64 -3.21 -5.51
CA CYS A 449 -8.52 -2.70 -4.74
C CYS A 449 -7.44 -3.75 -4.49
N ASP A 450 -7.80 -5.03 -4.35
CA ASP A 450 -6.87 -6.15 -4.20
C ASP A 450 -5.99 -6.34 -5.45
N ARG A 451 -6.56 -6.16 -6.62
CA ARG A 451 -5.85 -6.30 -7.90
C ARG A 451 -4.95 -5.11 -8.18
N GLU A 452 -5.45 -3.90 -7.93
CA GLU A 452 -4.66 -2.69 -8.09
C GLU A 452 -3.48 -2.66 -7.12
N SER A 453 -3.70 -2.96 -5.84
CA SER A 453 -2.63 -3.06 -4.86
C SER A 453 -1.61 -4.16 -5.18
N GLY A 454 -2.08 -5.31 -5.70
CA GLY A 454 -1.18 -6.38 -6.16
C GLY A 454 -0.30 -5.96 -7.34
N ARG A 455 -0.84 -5.20 -8.30
CA ARG A 455 -0.07 -4.62 -9.42
C ARG A 455 0.94 -3.59 -8.95
N PHE A 456 0.53 -2.71 -8.06
CA PHE A 456 1.39 -1.73 -7.42
C PHE A 456 2.61 -2.38 -6.78
N ARG A 457 2.40 -3.36 -5.92
CA ARG A 457 3.48 -4.06 -5.20
C ARG A 457 4.52 -4.63 -6.18
N ARG A 458 4.06 -5.37 -7.20
CA ARG A 458 4.96 -5.97 -8.20
C ARG A 458 5.72 -4.90 -8.99
N ALA A 459 5.04 -3.85 -9.45
CA ALA A 459 5.66 -2.80 -10.24
C ALA A 459 6.64 -1.96 -9.42
N THR A 460 6.31 -1.66 -8.15
CA THR A 460 7.15 -0.87 -7.25
C THR A 460 8.43 -1.63 -6.91
N LEU A 461 8.34 -2.90 -6.50
CA LEU A 461 9.53 -3.70 -6.15
C LEU A 461 10.46 -3.90 -7.36
N LYS A 462 9.91 -4.31 -8.51
CA LYS A 462 10.72 -4.48 -9.74
C LYS A 462 11.24 -3.15 -10.28
N GLY A 463 10.47 -2.08 -10.19
CA GLY A 463 10.88 -0.74 -10.61
C GLY A 463 12.00 -0.20 -9.72
N ALA A 464 11.88 -0.36 -8.41
CA ALA A 464 12.91 0.04 -7.46
C ALA A 464 14.23 -0.73 -7.68
N GLU A 465 14.15 -2.05 -7.90
CA GLU A 465 15.31 -2.87 -8.27
C GLU A 465 15.95 -2.39 -9.59
N ALA A 466 15.13 -2.21 -10.64
CA ALA A 466 15.62 -1.82 -11.97
C ALA A 466 16.28 -0.43 -12.01
N LEU A 467 15.91 0.46 -11.09
CA LEU A 467 16.38 1.84 -10.98
C LEU A 467 17.30 2.07 -9.77
N SER A 468 17.56 1.01 -9.00
CA SER A 468 18.34 1.05 -7.76
C SER A 468 17.83 2.13 -6.79
N ILE A 469 16.50 2.24 -6.63
CA ILE A 469 15.88 3.18 -5.70
C ILE A 469 16.03 2.64 -4.28
N ASP A 470 16.59 3.43 -3.39
CA ASP A 470 16.56 3.17 -1.95
C ASP A 470 15.17 3.54 -1.39
N LEU A 471 14.31 2.52 -1.24
CA LEU A 471 12.96 2.72 -0.72
C LEU A 471 13.00 3.01 0.79
N PRO A 472 12.27 4.02 1.27
CA PRO A 472 12.04 4.18 2.70
C PRO A 472 11.50 2.89 3.33
N PRO A 473 11.89 2.54 4.56
CA PRO A 473 11.46 1.28 5.18
C PRO A 473 9.94 1.10 5.26
N ASP A 474 9.18 2.16 5.49
CA ASP A 474 7.72 2.15 5.47
C ASP A 474 7.14 1.99 4.05
N ALA A 475 7.77 2.57 3.03
CA ALA A 475 7.41 2.33 1.63
C ALA A 475 7.72 0.89 1.20
N LEU A 476 8.85 0.33 1.65
CA LEU A 476 9.20 -1.05 1.42
C LEU A 476 8.20 -2.00 2.13
N ALA A 477 7.77 -1.69 3.34
CA ALA A 477 6.73 -2.41 4.07
C ALA A 477 5.41 -2.42 3.27
N LEU A 478 4.97 -1.25 2.75
CA LEU A 478 3.80 -1.13 1.88
C LEU A 478 3.91 -2.04 0.65
N ALA A 479 5.04 -2.00 -0.05
CA ALA A 479 5.25 -2.82 -1.24
C ALA A 479 5.39 -4.32 -0.93
N SER A 480 5.76 -4.69 0.30
CA SER A 480 5.95 -6.08 0.73
C SER A 480 4.70 -6.71 1.32
N SER A 481 3.80 -5.94 1.94
CA SER A 481 2.58 -6.43 2.60
C SER A 481 1.35 -6.32 1.70
N PRO A 482 0.73 -7.45 1.28
CA PRO A 482 -0.53 -7.43 0.53
C PRO A 482 -1.67 -6.76 1.29
N ASP A 483 -1.77 -7.04 2.58
CA ASP A 483 -2.86 -6.54 3.42
C ASP A 483 -2.72 -5.03 3.65
N LEU A 484 -1.51 -4.53 3.95
CA LEU A 484 -1.25 -3.09 4.07
C LEU A 484 -1.52 -2.36 2.74
N ALA A 485 -1.11 -2.94 1.63
CA ALA A 485 -1.36 -2.36 0.31
C ALA A 485 -2.87 -2.31 -0.01
N LEU A 486 -3.63 -3.35 0.35
CA LEU A 486 -5.08 -3.38 0.15
C LEU A 486 -5.78 -2.26 0.93
N GLU A 487 -5.51 -2.12 2.23
CA GLU A 487 -6.12 -1.05 3.06
C GLU A 487 -5.75 0.34 2.55
N THR A 488 -4.51 0.50 2.10
CA THR A 488 -4.03 1.75 1.50
C THR A 488 -4.79 2.09 0.22
N TYR A 489 -5.04 1.11 -0.64
CA TYR A 489 -5.77 1.32 -1.91
C TYR A 489 -7.23 1.63 -1.68
N ILE A 490 -7.89 0.99 -0.72
CA ILE A 490 -9.28 1.31 -0.35
C ILE A 490 -9.38 2.78 0.06
N LEU A 491 -8.43 3.27 0.86
CA LEU A 491 -8.40 4.66 1.28
C LEU A 491 -8.08 5.61 0.12
N TRP A 492 -7.09 5.25 -0.71
CA TRP A 492 -6.73 6.07 -1.88
C TRP A 492 -7.91 6.25 -2.82
N ASP A 493 -8.51 5.14 -3.28
CA ASP A 493 -9.60 5.17 -4.27
C ASP A 493 -10.82 5.92 -3.73
N MET A 494 -11.13 5.79 -2.43
CA MET A 494 -12.22 6.52 -1.79
C MET A 494 -12.01 8.04 -1.86
N ILE A 495 -10.80 8.52 -1.58
CA ILE A 495 -10.48 9.95 -1.62
C ILE A 495 -10.36 10.44 -3.05
N HIS A 496 -9.69 9.67 -3.91
CA HIS A 496 -9.49 9.96 -5.33
C HIS A 496 -10.81 10.16 -6.07
N ASP A 497 -11.71 9.18 -5.97
CA ASP A 497 -13.00 9.22 -6.69
C ASP A 497 -13.87 10.40 -6.25
N ARG A 498 -13.80 10.79 -4.97
CA ARG A 498 -14.46 11.98 -4.49
C ARG A 498 -13.90 13.29 -5.10
N TRP A 499 -12.58 13.38 -5.28
CA TRP A 499 -11.96 14.57 -5.87
C TRP A 499 -12.36 14.81 -7.32
N HIS A 500 -12.84 13.82 -8.04
CA HIS A 500 -13.43 14.00 -9.36
C HIS A 500 -14.70 14.84 -9.34
N SER A 501 -15.54 14.73 -8.32
CA SER A 501 -16.84 15.38 -8.22
C SER A 501 -16.86 16.53 -7.21
N HIS A 502 -15.88 16.62 -6.34
CA HIS A 502 -15.75 17.63 -5.31
C HIS A 502 -14.36 18.29 -5.39
N GLY A 503 -14.00 19.07 -4.41
CA GLY A 503 -12.72 19.73 -4.29
C GLY A 503 -12.85 21.24 -4.14
N ASP A 504 -11.71 21.93 -4.23
CA ASP A 504 -11.62 23.37 -3.98
C ASP A 504 -11.97 24.23 -5.19
N LEU A 505 -12.26 23.62 -6.32
CA LEU A 505 -12.67 24.35 -7.52
C LEU A 505 -14.10 24.89 -7.35
N PRO A 506 -14.40 26.09 -7.87
CA PRO A 506 -15.72 26.71 -7.78
C PRO A 506 -16.79 26.02 -8.65
N PHE A 507 -16.47 24.91 -9.27
CA PHE A 507 -17.32 24.13 -10.15
C PHE A 507 -16.92 22.65 -10.09
N ASP A 508 -17.85 21.77 -10.45
CA ASP A 508 -17.55 20.35 -10.61
C ASP A 508 -16.58 20.14 -11.79
N PRO A 509 -15.36 19.62 -11.57
CA PRO A 509 -14.39 19.37 -12.63
C PRO A 509 -14.90 18.41 -13.71
N PHE A 510 -15.83 17.51 -13.36
CA PHE A 510 -16.51 16.64 -14.32
C PHE A 510 -17.42 17.38 -15.31
N MET A 511 -17.76 18.63 -15.07
CA MET A 511 -18.43 19.44 -16.08
C MET A 511 -17.55 19.66 -17.32
N ILE A 512 -16.24 19.55 -17.14
CA ILE A 512 -15.27 19.52 -18.24
C ILE A 512 -15.19 18.09 -18.81
N ARG A 513 -16.31 17.43 -19.03
CA ARG A 513 -16.47 16.04 -19.48
C ARG A 513 -15.95 15.81 -20.90
N GLN A 514 -14.73 16.18 -21.16
CA GLN A 514 -14.15 15.93 -22.47
C GLN A 514 -13.02 14.94 -22.34
N ARG A 515 -13.34 13.70 -22.67
CA ARG A 515 -12.39 12.60 -22.78
C ARG A 515 -11.38 12.77 -23.92
N LEU A 516 -11.39 13.90 -24.59
CA LEU A 516 -10.51 14.27 -25.69
C LEU A 516 -10.21 15.77 -25.59
N PRO A 517 -8.98 16.20 -25.79
CA PRO A 517 -7.81 15.37 -26.12
C PRO A 517 -7.25 14.60 -24.89
N CYS A 518 -6.38 13.60 -25.15
CA CYS A 518 -5.84 12.68 -24.14
C CYS A 518 -5.16 13.41 -22.96
N TRP A 519 -4.45 14.50 -23.21
CA TRP A 519 -3.77 15.26 -22.15
C TRP A 519 -4.73 15.92 -21.15
N MET A 520 -5.96 16.24 -21.54
CA MET A 520 -6.98 16.75 -20.61
C MET A 520 -7.41 15.67 -19.62
N TYR A 521 -7.53 14.44 -20.13
CA TYR A 521 -7.82 13.28 -19.28
C TYR A 521 -6.69 13.00 -18.33
N SER A 522 -5.45 13.04 -18.84
CA SER A 522 -4.26 12.85 -18.02
C SER A 522 -4.11 13.88 -16.91
N LEU A 523 -4.40 15.15 -17.22
CA LEU A 523 -4.35 16.22 -16.25
C LEU A 523 -5.44 16.08 -15.19
N GLU A 524 -6.64 15.60 -15.54
CA GLU A 524 -7.70 15.38 -14.57
C GLU A 524 -7.33 14.27 -13.59
N GLU A 525 -6.89 13.12 -14.07
CA GLU A 525 -6.45 12.02 -13.23
C GLU A 525 -5.25 12.40 -12.36
N LEU A 526 -4.29 13.13 -12.94
CA LEU A 526 -3.15 13.64 -12.18
C LEU A 526 -3.58 14.66 -11.12
N ARG A 527 -4.45 15.62 -11.46
CA ARG A 527 -4.98 16.62 -10.53
C ARG A 527 -5.61 15.97 -9.30
N VAL A 528 -6.44 14.97 -9.55
CA VAL A 528 -7.13 14.23 -8.49
C VAL A 528 -6.15 13.49 -7.60
N ASP A 529 -5.14 12.84 -8.18
CA ASP A 529 -4.10 12.17 -7.38
C ASP A 529 -3.23 13.14 -6.59
N LEU A 530 -2.85 14.28 -7.17
CA LEU A 530 -2.08 15.30 -6.44
C LEU A 530 -2.90 15.90 -5.29
N ALA A 531 -4.21 16.05 -5.47
CA ALA A 531 -5.12 16.49 -4.41
C ALA A 531 -5.27 15.41 -3.32
N THR A 532 -5.43 14.15 -3.73
CA THR A 532 -5.48 12.99 -2.82
C THR A 532 -4.19 12.86 -2.02
N TYR A 533 -3.04 13.07 -2.64
CA TYR A 533 -1.73 13.06 -1.99
C TYR A 533 -1.65 14.08 -0.83
N GLY A 534 -2.11 15.32 -1.09
CA GLY A 534 -2.16 16.36 -0.05
C GLY A 534 -3.14 16.02 1.07
N THR A 535 -4.35 15.58 0.72
CA THR A 535 -5.37 15.13 1.68
C THR A 535 -4.88 13.98 2.55
N ALA A 536 -4.20 12.99 1.96
CA ALA A 536 -3.60 11.88 2.69
C ALA A 536 -2.55 12.34 3.70
N GLY A 537 -1.73 13.33 3.33
CA GLY A 537 -0.77 13.97 4.26
C GLY A 537 -1.46 14.65 5.45
N GLU A 538 -2.57 15.34 5.22
CA GLU A 538 -3.39 15.96 6.29
C GLU A 538 -3.98 14.89 7.21
N LEU A 539 -4.63 13.87 6.65
CA LEU A 539 -5.18 12.75 7.40
C LEU A 539 -4.13 12.00 8.23
N ALA A 540 -2.92 11.83 7.68
CA ALA A 540 -1.81 11.20 8.40
C ALA A 540 -1.36 12.03 9.61
N ARG A 541 -1.34 13.36 9.48
CA ARG A 541 -1.05 14.28 10.61
C ARG A 541 -2.13 14.23 11.68
N ASP A 542 -3.38 14.01 11.28
CA ASP A 542 -4.54 13.86 12.17
C ASP A 542 -4.67 12.44 12.76
N GLY A 543 -3.74 11.54 12.43
CA GLY A 543 -3.67 10.18 12.97
C GLY A 543 -4.68 9.20 12.35
N PHE A 544 -5.15 9.45 11.13
CA PHE A 544 -5.99 8.49 10.41
C PHE A 544 -5.17 7.29 9.94
N PRO A 545 -5.68 6.06 10.14
CA PRO A 545 -5.01 4.83 9.73
C PRO A 545 -4.67 4.82 8.24
N PHE A 546 -3.54 4.25 7.89
CA PHE A 546 -3.02 4.00 6.53
C PHE A 546 -2.81 5.25 5.65
N ALA A 547 -3.21 6.45 6.09
CA ALA A 547 -3.17 7.67 5.28
C ALA A 547 -1.77 8.00 4.75
N ARG A 548 -0.71 7.80 5.56
CA ARG A 548 0.68 8.03 5.12
C ARG A 548 1.11 7.16 3.94
N TYR A 549 0.59 5.93 3.86
CA TYR A 549 0.96 4.98 2.81
C TYR A 549 0.32 5.34 1.47
N VAL A 550 -0.81 6.06 1.48
CA VAL A 550 -1.46 6.59 0.26
C VAL A 550 -0.51 7.50 -0.52
N GLN A 551 0.30 8.31 0.17
CA GLN A 551 1.28 9.17 -0.49
C GLN A 551 2.32 8.34 -1.27
N TYR A 552 2.84 7.26 -0.70
CA TYR A 552 3.75 6.34 -1.39
C TYR A 552 3.06 5.60 -2.54
N ALA A 553 1.83 5.13 -2.33
CA ALA A 553 1.08 4.43 -3.36
C ALA A 553 0.89 5.32 -4.60
N ILE A 554 0.43 6.56 -4.42
CA ILE A 554 0.27 7.53 -5.52
C ILE A 554 1.60 7.81 -6.20
N LEU A 555 2.64 8.12 -5.43
CA LEU A 555 3.95 8.47 -6.00
C LEU A 555 4.49 7.34 -6.88
N PHE A 556 4.56 6.11 -6.35
CA PHE A 556 5.16 5.00 -7.09
C PHE A 556 4.27 4.50 -8.22
N ASP A 557 2.95 4.52 -8.10
CA ASP A 557 2.08 4.20 -9.23
C ASP A 557 2.26 5.20 -10.36
N ARG A 558 2.29 6.50 -10.05
CA ARG A 558 2.50 7.52 -11.08
C ARG A 558 3.86 7.44 -11.74
N ILE A 559 4.96 7.25 -10.98
CA ILE A 559 6.30 7.28 -11.56
C ILE A 559 6.84 5.90 -12.01
N LEU A 560 6.31 4.78 -11.53
CA LEU A 560 6.82 3.45 -11.87
C LEU A 560 5.81 2.60 -12.63
N ARG A 561 4.52 2.52 -12.20
CA ARG A 561 3.56 1.58 -12.75
C ARG A 561 2.78 2.13 -13.94
N PHE A 562 2.11 3.26 -13.81
CA PHE A 562 1.20 3.75 -14.83
C PHE A 562 1.85 4.00 -16.20
N PRO A 563 3.07 4.58 -16.31
CA PRO A 563 3.71 4.77 -17.60
C PRO A 563 4.03 3.45 -18.31
N ILE A 564 4.28 2.36 -17.59
CA ILE A 564 4.69 1.08 -18.17
C ILE A 564 3.56 0.05 -18.29
N THR A 565 2.38 0.34 -17.73
CA THR A 565 1.26 -0.60 -17.72
C THR A 565 0.55 -0.65 -19.06
N GLY A 566 0.34 -1.88 -19.55
CA GLY A 566 -0.50 -2.19 -20.69
C GLY A 566 0.05 -1.73 -22.05
N ASN A 567 -0.73 -1.99 -23.09
CA ASN A 567 -0.43 -1.61 -24.49
C ASN A 567 -1.45 -0.57 -25.01
N ARG A 568 -1.99 0.26 -24.11
CA ARG A 568 -2.97 1.27 -24.51
C ARG A 568 -2.33 2.30 -25.42
N VAL A 569 -2.94 2.53 -26.57
CA VAL A 569 -2.54 3.57 -27.53
C VAL A 569 -2.66 4.97 -26.90
N ARG A 570 -3.57 5.17 -25.95
CA ARG A 570 -3.76 6.42 -25.20
C ARG A 570 -3.77 6.12 -23.70
N ASN A 571 -2.59 5.94 -23.14
CA ASN A 571 -2.44 5.75 -21.71
C ASN A 571 -2.39 7.11 -21.00
N TYR A 572 -3.57 7.62 -20.62
CA TYR A 572 -3.70 8.91 -19.94
C TYR A 572 -3.05 8.90 -18.56
N ASP A 573 -3.13 7.80 -17.82
CA ASP A 573 -2.47 7.65 -16.53
C ASP A 573 -0.95 7.68 -16.69
N GLY A 574 -0.45 7.01 -17.72
CA GLY A 574 0.97 7.01 -18.04
C GLY A 574 1.51 8.37 -18.44
N LEU A 575 0.73 9.20 -19.12
CA LEU A 575 1.13 10.58 -19.43
C LEU A 575 1.18 11.43 -18.15
N GLY A 576 0.18 11.30 -17.26
CA GLY A 576 0.21 11.95 -15.95
C GLY A 576 1.44 11.56 -15.11
N GLY A 577 1.81 10.28 -15.17
CA GLY A 577 3.01 9.78 -14.52
C GLY A 577 4.30 10.34 -15.10
N GLN A 578 4.42 10.41 -16.43
CA GLN A 578 5.56 11.05 -17.11
C GLN A 578 5.69 12.52 -16.75
N LEU A 579 4.56 13.24 -16.63
CA LEU A 579 4.53 14.65 -16.25
C LEU A 579 5.06 14.82 -14.81
N LEU A 580 4.53 14.04 -13.87
CA LEU A 580 4.99 14.10 -12.47
C LEU A 580 6.49 13.79 -12.36
N PHE A 581 6.97 12.74 -13.03
CA PHE A 581 8.40 12.40 -13.03
C PHE A 581 9.26 13.52 -13.62
N GLY A 582 8.86 14.07 -14.78
CA GLY A 582 9.57 15.18 -15.44
C GLY A 582 9.63 16.42 -14.55
N TYR A 583 8.53 16.75 -13.89
CA TYR A 583 8.48 17.85 -12.92
C TYR A 583 9.42 17.63 -11.75
N LEU A 584 9.33 16.48 -11.06
CA LEU A 584 10.18 16.16 -9.91
C LEU A 584 11.68 16.15 -10.29
N HIS A 585 12.00 15.71 -11.51
CA HIS A 585 13.36 15.73 -12.02
C HIS A 585 13.86 17.18 -12.28
N GLU A 586 13.03 18.03 -12.89
CA GLU A 586 13.38 19.44 -13.12
C GLU A 586 13.59 20.20 -11.80
N GLN A 587 12.77 19.90 -10.79
CA GLN A 587 12.93 20.49 -9.45
C GLN A 587 14.11 19.89 -8.65
N GLY A 588 14.81 18.88 -9.20
CA GLY A 588 15.91 18.21 -8.55
C GLY A 588 15.50 17.36 -7.32
N VAL A 589 14.22 17.02 -7.22
CA VAL A 589 13.68 16.10 -6.19
C VAL A 589 14.03 14.66 -6.53
N VAL A 590 13.97 14.28 -7.80
CA VAL A 590 14.53 13.03 -8.30
C VAL A 590 15.77 13.34 -9.16
N ARG A 591 16.84 12.58 -8.96
CA ARG A 591 18.12 12.80 -9.65
C ARG A 591 18.80 11.48 -9.97
N TRP A 592 19.52 11.47 -11.09
CA TRP A 592 20.37 10.35 -11.46
C TRP A 592 21.81 10.57 -11.01
N THR A 593 22.39 9.58 -10.37
CA THR A 593 23.82 9.50 -10.10
C THR A 593 24.26 8.04 -10.08
N ASP A 594 25.39 7.73 -10.69
CA ASP A 594 25.99 6.39 -10.71
C ASP A 594 25.01 5.26 -11.10
N ASN A 595 24.12 5.54 -12.07
CA ASN A 595 23.00 4.65 -12.51
C ASN A 595 21.93 4.36 -11.44
N GLN A 596 21.87 5.13 -10.39
CA GLN A 596 20.87 5.07 -9.35
C GLN A 596 19.91 6.27 -9.45
N LEU A 597 18.61 6.03 -9.27
CA LEU A 597 17.63 7.08 -9.11
C LEU A 597 17.51 7.46 -7.64
N LEU A 598 18.02 8.63 -7.31
CA LEU A 598 17.92 9.20 -5.96
C LEU A 598 16.65 10.01 -5.83
N VAL A 599 15.98 9.90 -4.68
CA VAL A 599 14.79 10.65 -4.31
C VAL A 599 15.07 11.47 -3.05
N ASP A 600 14.86 12.76 -3.12
CA ASP A 600 14.90 13.66 -1.97
C ASP A 600 13.53 13.65 -1.26
N TRP A 601 13.37 12.68 -0.37
CA TRP A 601 12.11 12.39 0.30
C TRP A 601 11.54 13.56 1.11
N ASP A 602 12.40 14.45 1.60
CA ASP A 602 11.96 15.62 2.39
C ASP A 602 11.30 16.69 1.52
N ARG A 603 11.55 16.68 0.22
CA ARG A 603 11.04 17.67 -0.72
C ARG A 603 9.88 17.17 -1.59
N VAL A 604 9.56 15.88 -1.52
CA VAL A 604 8.49 15.29 -2.38
C VAL A 604 7.15 15.96 -2.11
N GLU A 605 6.75 16.10 -0.83
CA GLU A 605 5.44 16.66 -0.48
C GLU A 605 5.26 18.09 -0.98
N ASP A 606 6.27 18.94 -0.78
CA ASP A 606 6.24 20.32 -1.23
C ASP A 606 6.17 20.41 -2.76
N ALA A 607 7.01 19.63 -3.47
CA ALA A 607 7.03 19.62 -4.93
C ALA A 607 5.71 19.10 -5.54
N VAL A 608 5.12 18.07 -4.96
CA VAL A 608 3.78 17.57 -5.36
C VAL A 608 2.72 18.66 -5.15
N GLY A 609 2.78 19.37 -4.02
CA GLY A 609 1.88 20.51 -3.74
C GLY A 609 2.02 21.67 -4.73
N GLU A 610 3.25 22.00 -5.13
CA GLU A 610 3.52 23.04 -6.14
C GLU A 610 2.99 22.63 -7.54
N LEU A 611 3.17 21.37 -7.94
CA LEU A 611 2.61 20.87 -9.20
C LEU A 611 1.08 20.87 -9.14
N ARG A 612 0.49 20.45 -8.02
CA ARG A 612 -0.96 20.56 -7.80
C ARG A 612 -1.45 21.98 -8.04
N ALA A 613 -0.81 22.96 -7.43
CA ALA A 613 -1.19 24.37 -7.58
C ALA A 613 -1.15 24.83 -9.05
N GLN A 614 -0.14 24.42 -9.84
CA GLN A 614 -0.05 24.73 -11.27
C GLN A 614 -1.19 24.10 -12.07
N VAL A 615 -1.54 22.85 -11.80
CA VAL A 615 -2.64 22.17 -12.50
C VAL A 615 -3.99 22.78 -12.12
N GLU A 616 -4.23 23.07 -10.85
CA GLU A 616 -5.49 23.69 -10.39
C GLU A 616 -5.66 25.12 -10.92
N GLU A 617 -4.55 25.86 -11.04
CA GLU A 617 -4.57 27.20 -11.66
C GLU A 617 -5.01 27.14 -13.13
N LEU A 618 -4.52 26.14 -13.86
CA LEU A 618 -4.99 25.88 -15.22
C LEU A 618 -6.51 25.62 -15.27
N TYR A 619 -7.06 24.88 -14.33
CA TYR A 619 -8.48 24.59 -14.23
C TYR A 619 -9.30 25.84 -13.91
N ARG A 620 -8.85 26.66 -12.94
CA ARG A 620 -9.53 27.90 -12.57
C ARG A 620 -9.62 28.90 -13.70
N HIS A 621 -8.56 29.04 -14.48
CA HIS A 621 -8.55 29.94 -15.64
C HIS A 621 -9.24 29.33 -16.87
N GLY A 622 -9.21 28.01 -17.02
CA GLY A 622 -9.77 27.32 -18.18
C GLY A 622 -11.27 27.46 -18.33
N ILE A 623 -12.00 27.57 -17.22
CA ILE A 623 -13.47 27.63 -17.25
C ILE A 623 -14.01 28.89 -17.95
N ASP A 624 -13.28 30.00 -17.89
CA ASP A 624 -13.67 31.28 -18.46
C ASP A 624 -13.12 31.52 -19.88
N THR A 625 -12.49 30.51 -20.47
CA THR A 625 -11.88 30.59 -21.81
C THR A 625 -12.63 29.71 -22.81
N SER A 626 -12.29 29.88 -24.10
CA SER A 626 -12.78 28.94 -25.11
C SER A 626 -12.13 27.56 -24.90
N ARG A 627 -12.88 26.52 -25.23
CA ARG A 627 -12.40 25.12 -25.13
C ARG A 627 -11.03 24.92 -25.77
N VAL A 628 -10.81 25.49 -26.95
CA VAL A 628 -9.55 25.37 -27.66
C VAL A 628 -8.42 26.09 -26.94
N THR A 629 -8.67 27.28 -26.43
CA THR A 629 -7.68 28.03 -25.63
C THR A 629 -7.29 27.23 -24.38
N TYR A 630 -8.27 26.63 -23.72
CA TYR A 630 -8.02 25.77 -22.56
C TYR A 630 -7.20 24.53 -22.91
N TRP A 631 -7.57 23.84 -23.99
CA TRP A 631 -6.80 22.68 -24.45
C TRP A 631 -5.36 23.01 -24.80
N MET A 632 -5.15 24.16 -25.41
CA MET A 632 -3.81 24.63 -25.73
C MET A 632 -2.97 24.93 -24.50
N ALA A 633 -3.57 25.62 -23.52
CA ALA A 633 -2.89 25.90 -22.26
C ALA A 633 -2.54 24.59 -21.51
N ALA A 634 -3.44 23.62 -21.56
CA ALA A 634 -3.18 22.29 -21.01
C ALA A 634 -2.05 21.55 -21.74
N HIS A 635 -2.05 21.57 -23.09
CA HIS A 635 -0.97 21.01 -23.90
C HIS A 635 0.37 21.69 -23.60
N ASP A 636 0.38 23.01 -23.47
CA ASP A 636 1.58 23.77 -23.14
C ASP A 636 2.13 23.40 -21.74
N LEU A 637 1.25 23.21 -20.75
CA LEU A 637 1.65 22.75 -19.43
C LEU A 637 2.32 21.37 -19.50
N VAL A 638 1.69 20.40 -20.17
CA VAL A 638 2.24 19.04 -20.30
C VAL A 638 3.57 19.08 -21.07
N SER A 639 3.64 19.88 -22.15
CA SER A 639 4.83 19.98 -23.02
C SER A 639 6.08 20.55 -22.33
N ARG A 640 5.92 21.22 -21.19
CA ARG A 640 7.06 21.66 -20.40
C ARG A 640 7.86 20.50 -19.84
N TYR A 641 7.20 19.42 -19.50
CA TYR A 641 7.78 18.28 -18.77
C TYR A 641 7.83 16.99 -19.60
N VAL A 642 6.96 16.85 -20.60
CA VAL A 642 6.89 15.69 -21.48
C VAL A 642 7.00 16.15 -22.93
N THR A 643 7.95 15.58 -23.68
CA THR A 643 8.16 15.96 -25.08
C THR A 643 7.01 15.44 -25.95
N PRO A 644 6.25 16.32 -26.61
CA PRO A 644 5.20 15.90 -27.55
C PRO A 644 5.78 15.27 -28.82
N ASN A 645 4.95 14.51 -29.52
CA ASN A 645 5.31 13.94 -30.83
C ASN A 645 5.78 15.04 -31.78
N VAL A 646 6.82 14.76 -32.57
CA VAL A 646 7.36 15.74 -33.56
C VAL A 646 6.33 16.15 -34.61
N GLY A 647 5.38 15.28 -34.89
CA GLY A 647 4.27 15.55 -35.83
C GLY A 647 3.06 16.20 -35.18
N SER A 648 3.10 16.49 -33.87
CA SER A 648 1.99 17.14 -33.18
C SER A 648 1.73 18.53 -33.71
N GLN A 649 0.51 18.75 -34.21
CA GLN A 649 0.08 20.07 -34.70
C GLN A 649 -0.02 21.11 -33.59
N TRP A 650 -0.24 20.67 -32.34
CA TRP A 650 -0.36 21.53 -31.19
C TRP A 650 0.94 22.26 -30.81
N ARG A 651 2.08 21.76 -31.31
CA ARG A 651 3.39 22.42 -31.14
C ARG A 651 3.48 23.76 -31.87
N GLU A 652 2.65 23.98 -32.93
CA GLU A 652 2.64 25.20 -33.69
C GLU A 652 1.89 26.35 -33.03
N GLY A 653 1.20 26.07 -31.89
CA GLY A 653 0.51 27.04 -31.05
C GLY A 653 -0.82 27.55 -31.63
N ALA A 654 -1.39 28.58 -30.97
CA ALA A 654 -2.74 29.10 -31.23
C ALA A 654 -2.98 29.55 -32.68
N ARG A 655 -1.96 29.93 -33.39
CA ARG A 655 -2.11 30.51 -34.77
C ARG A 655 -2.66 29.53 -35.77
N VAL A 656 -2.41 28.24 -35.61
CA VAL A 656 -2.86 27.19 -36.57
C VAL A 656 -4.35 26.91 -36.38
N TYR A 657 -4.91 27.28 -35.27
CA TYR A 657 -6.23 26.83 -34.84
C TYR A 657 -7.27 27.94 -34.71
N SER A 658 -6.87 29.19 -34.78
CA SER A 658 -7.75 30.35 -34.52
C SER A 658 -8.84 30.54 -35.59
N ASP A 659 -8.68 29.99 -36.78
CA ASP A 659 -9.58 30.20 -37.94
C ASP A 659 -10.56 29.03 -38.22
N GLU A 660 -10.52 27.97 -37.41
CA GLU A 660 -11.39 26.81 -37.60
C GLU A 660 -12.69 26.93 -36.82
N ALA A 661 -13.83 26.93 -37.49
CA ALA A 661 -15.15 27.15 -36.93
C ALA A 661 -15.72 25.95 -36.13
N GLU A 662 -15.19 24.74 -36.34
CA GLU A 662 -15.72 23.50 -35.74
C GLU A 662 -14.70 22.78 -34.86
N PRO A 663 -14.88 22.80 -33.52
CA PRO A 663 -13.98 22.08 -32.62
C PRO A 663 -13.86 20.57 -32.88
N ARG A 664 -14.89 19.94 -33.47
CA ARG A 664 -14.85 18.51 -33.81
C ARG A 664 -13.83 18.17 -34.89
N ALA A 665 -13.64 19.06 -35.86
CA ALA A 665 -12.65 18.87 -36.89
C ALA A 665 -11.21 18.79 -36.35
N TRP A 666 -10.98 19.32 -35.19
CA TRP A 666 -9.70 19.31 -34.51
C TRP A 666 -9.44 18.00 -33.79
N ILE A 667 -10.49 17.43 -33.17
CA ILE A 667 -10.43 16.15 -32.48
C ILE A 667 -9.99 15.05 -33.46
N ASP A 668 -10.47 15.12 -34.71
CA ASP A 668 -10.11 14.17 -35.75
C ASP A 668 -8.66 14.34 -36.25
N ARG A 669 -8.05 15.50 -36.00
CA ARG A 669 -6.65 15.81 -36.35
C ARG A 669 -5.67 15.54 -35.19
N VAL A 670 -6.16 15.31 -33.99
CA VAL A 670 -5.29 14.93 -32.85
C VAL A 670 -4.69 13.57 -33.15
N LEU A 671 -3.39 13.51 -33.21
CA LEU A 671 -2.66 12.26 -33.41
C LEU A 671 -2.93 11.33 -32.22
N ASN A 672 -3.05 10.05 -32.50
CA ASN A 672 -3.31 9.06 -31.48
C ASN A 672 -2.23 9.01 -30.36
N ASP A 673 -1.04 9.50 -30.67
CA ASP A 673 0.13 9.50 -29.77
C ASP A 673 0.79 10.88 -29.76
N GLU A 674 0.07 11.88 -29.24
CA GLU A 674 0.56 13.25 -29.07
C GLU A 674 1.75 13.35 -28.13
N PHE A 675 1.76 12.53 -27.09
CA PHE A 675 2.82 12.44 -26.10
C PHE A 675 3.28 10.98 -26.01
N PRO A 676 4.25 10.58 -26.82
CA PRO A 676 4.75 9.21 -26.81
C PRO A 676 5.43 8.88 -25.50
N LEU A 677 5.48 7.60 -25.18
CA LEU A 677 6.24 7.12 -24.04
C LEU A 677 7.73 7.49 -24.25
N SER A 678 8.34 8.10 -23.25
CA SER A 678 9.75 8.48 -23.31
C SER A 678 10.65 7.24 -23.42
N MET A 679 11.84 7.40 -23.99
CA MET A 679 12.83 6.31 -24.10
C MET A 679 13.20 5.72 -22.72
N PHE A 680 13.18 6.51 -21.69
CA PHE A 680 13.38 6.07 -20.32
C PHE A 680 12.30 5.03 -19.91
N TYR A 681 11.03 5.37 -20.10
CA TYR A 681 9.92 4.49 -19.76
C TYR A 681 9.80 3.29 -20.70
N GLU A 682 10.14 3.42 -21.97
CA GLU A 682 10.27 2.28 -22.88
C GLU A 682 11.33 1.28 -22.41
N SER A 683 12.43 1.78 -21.88
CA SER A 683 13.48 0.94 -21.29
C SER A 683 13.04 0.30 -19.98
N LEU A 684 12.39 1.07 -19.07
CA LEU A 684 11.87 0.58 -17.81
C LEU A 684 10.81 -0.51 -18.02
N LYS A 685 9.88 -0.30 -18.96
CA LYS A 685 8.86 -1.30 -19.33
C LYS A 685 9.48 -2.64 -19.73
N LYS A 686 10.55 -2.63 -20.51
CA LYS A 686 11.26 -3.85 -20.91
C LYS A 686 11.92 -4.54 -19.71
N LYS A 687 12.54 -3.78 -18.81
CA LYS A 687 13.21 -4.33 -17.61
C LYS A 687 12.23 -4.92 -16.58
N VAL A 688 11.05 -4.29 -16.41
CA VAL A 688 10.04 -4.76 -15.47
C VAL A 688 9.24 -5.94 -16.03
N ALA A 689 9.08 -6.04 -17.35
CA ALA A 689 8.41 -7.17 -18.00
C ALA A 689 9.27 -8.44 -18.05
N SER A 690 10.61 -8.31 -17.99
CA SER A 690 11.54 -9.44 -17.90
C SER A 690 11.60 -10.00 -16.48
#